data_cadd0a1629910a6051ef497ac31b6853
#
_entry.id   cadd0a1629910a6051ef497ac31b6853
#
_cell.length_a   1.000
_cell.length_b   1.000
_cell.length_c   1.000
_cell.angle_alpha   90.00
_cell.angle_beta   90.00
_cell.angle_gamma   90.00
#
_symmetry.space_group_name_H-M   'P 1'
#
loop_
_entity.id
_entity.type
_entity.pdbx_description
1 polymer ?
#
loop_
_entity_poly.entity_id
_entity_poly.type
_entity_poly.pdbx_seq_one_letter_code
_entity_poly.pdbx_strand_id
1 'polypeptide(L)'
;MKTLILLSLIILSGTICSAQDQSPIAKINQQITDYFNSHPREKVFLMTDKMYYKPGETIWFRAFVTNTESQTAPVQSNELFVMLYDKSGKVILQDGYRLINGSASGDLLIPENLTEDNYFLTSYCSAISSVDELTCIPLHINPFYSNQLVVETHARDSIFTGGQKNEIYIFLRDVSGEIQKNTSLKYQLVNGSEIIDKGKVKTDDKGKAVIPVTIPSKTNGEPFICALTDGSGQWQHEVFLPTNLDPIVVRLFPEGGTLIPGTPAKIGFTAFNKWGLPVDLEGSVQNQEGQSITLVKTFTKGLGLFSVINDGQQKNKLVISGKTGQNQSIDIPAPNSTGLSLSIVKTDAAFISTNLIFADKMKHPVAITVTHGNAIYWGGDMEINGTGRIKIPTDNLPKGMNLLSVFSQKGDLLAERIVYADKDTKMKVEVLPEKTSLQPTQSMKFKVRLTDGNNKPMAGSIGETVTDKFRNHLIGEPIDQFMMIGSELETPFSIISRAFPDKLSNSALLDAYLIANHLKGFDWDKIRQNKTISTSDKSFETQISEYISNYARKYSLLSKDQIAGEPYFSNNEDLFSKAVRQIKTNTTSLDFQRKLLASATNLLDVINTLKPFTLKNNKIVFIGSENSLFFQDGALLIVDGVQSGTDVSSISGFSPLEVDHINISTNSADVHRYTGLNSVGVIEIFMKNGKIAAPIDHKESANKYDGGYRVPNKFPLETTNQKQDTRTTLLWIPEQKVDESGVSEFTVTAGKVISDFNIEVQGISSNGIAGSGSAGFNVTK
;
A
#
# COMPACT_ATOMS: atom_id res chain seq x y z
N MET A 1 -61.81 43.99 64.06
CA MET A 1 -60.81 43.04 63.69
C MET A 1 -60.88 42.87 62.19
N LYS A 2 -60.02 43.56 61.47
CA LYS A 2 -59.96 43.55 59.98
C LYS A 2 -58.77 42.80 59.56
N THR A 3 -58.96 41.68 58.84
CA THR A 3 -57.89 40.87 58.29
C THR A 3 -57.54 41.39 56.89
N LEU A 4 -56.31 41.79 56.74
CA LEU A 4 -55.73 42.26 55.46
C LEU A 4 -55.23 41.07 54.68
N ILE A 5 -55.80 40.81 53.48
CA ILE A 5 -55.28 39.80 52.52
C ILE A 5 -54.29 40.53 51.60
N LEU A 6 -53.03 40.15 51.67
CA LEU A 6 -51.99 40.62 50.77
C LEU A 6 -51.89 39.67 49.55
N LEU A 7 -52.27 40.17 48.38
CA LEU A 7 -52.17 39.45 47.11
C LEU A 7 -50.76 39.68 46.54
N SER A 8 -49.86 38.70 46.63
CA SER A 8 -48.52 38.78 45.98
C SER A 8 -48.65 38.33 44.51
N LEU A 9 -48.46 39.31 43.62
CA LEU A 9 -48.32 39.10 42.18
C LEU A 9 -46.94 38.56 41.87
N ILE A 10 -46.80 37.29 41.59
CA ILE A 10 -45.55 36.69 41.07
C ILE A 10 -45.50 37.02 39.58
N ILE A 11 -44.63 37.98 39.22
CA ILE A 11 -44.24 38.21 37.82
C ILE A 11 -43.25 37.14 37.44
N LEU A 12 -43.76 36.14 36.67
CA LEU A 12 -42.93 35.13 36.02
C LEU A 12 -42.22 35.77 34.80
N SER A 13 -41.06 36.37 35.05
CA SER A 13 -40.16 36.78 33.94
C SER A 13 -39.59 35.52 33.27
N GLY A 14 -40.30 35.04 32.29
CA GLY A 14 -39.76 34.06 31.39
C GLY A 14 -38.54 34.67 30.64
N THR A 15 -37.35 34.33 31.08
CA THR A 15 -36.18 34.50 30.24
C THR A 15 -36.35 33.63 29.01
N ILE A 16 -36.78 34.25 27.92
CA ILE A 16 -36.64 33.67 26.57
C ILE A 16 -35.12 33.58 26.38
N CYS A 17 -34.57 32.40 26.67
CA CYS A 17 -33.23 32.05 26.21
C CYS A 17 -33.33 31.97 24.69
N SER A 18 -33.10 33.12 24.00
CA SER A 18 -32.88 33.08 22.56
C SER A 18 -31.67 32.20 22.38
N ALA A 19 -31.85 31.01 21.82
CA ALA A 19 -30.77 30.21 21.30
C ALA A 19 -30.06 31.13 20.31
N GLN A 20 -28.93 31.71 20.74
CA GLN A 20 -28.06 32.46 19.87
C GLN A 20 -27.56 31.46 18.83
N ASP A 21 -27.99 31.63 17.57
CA ASP A 21 -27.51 30.78 16.49
C ASP A 21 -25.98 30.79 16.56
N GLN A 22 -25.42 29.63 16.88
CA GLN A 22 -23.97 29.48 16.92
C GLN A 22 -23.41 29.83 15.55
N SER A 23 -22.27 30.53 15.51
CA SER A 23 -21.62 30.83 14.25
C SER A 23 -21.29 29.52 13.50
N PRO A 24 -21.30 29.52 12.16
CA PRO A 24 -21.04 28.32 11.38
C PRO A 24 -19.74 27.60 11.80
N ILE A 25 -18.67 28.36 12.05
CA ILE A 25 -17.40 27.77 12.51
C ILE A 25 -17.50 27.11 13.89
N ALA A 26 -18.27 27.69 14.83
CA ALA A 26 -18.48 27.09 16.14
C ALA A 26 -19.23 25.76 16.02
N LYS A 27 -20.22 25.69 15.16
CA LYS A 27 -20.97 24.45 14.87
C LYS A 27 -20.08 23.39 14.25
N ILE A 28 -19.26 23.76 13.26
CA ILE A 28 -18.29 22.86 12.61
C ILE A 28 -17.28 22.33 13.62
N ASN A 29 -16.74 23.20 14.47
CA ASN A 29 -15.80 22.81 15.53
C ASN A 29 -16.44 21.82 16.52
N GLN A 30 -17.67 22.05 16.92
CA GLN A 30 -18.41 21.12 17.79
C GLN A 30 -18.60 19.74 17.10
N GLN A 31 -19.00 19.72 15.84
CA GLN A 31 -19.17 18.48 15.07
C GLN A 31 -17.87 17.66 14.96
N ILE A 32 -16.74 18.33 14.68
CA ILE A 32 -15.43 17.68 14.65
C ILE A 32 -15.10 17.09 16.02
N THR A 33 -15.25 17.90 17.08
CA THR A 33 -14.93 17.48 18.46
C THR A 33 -15.78 16.29 18.89
N ASP A 34 -17.10 16.35 18.67
CA ASP A 34 -18.03 15.27 19.06
C ASP A 34 -17.74 13.97 18.30
N TYR A 35 -17.43 14.08 17.00
CA TYR A 35 -17.12 12.92 16.17
C TYR A 35 -15.83 12.25 16.62
N PHE A 36 -14.71 12.99 16.74
CA PHE A 36 -13.42 12.39 17.06
C PHE A 36 -13.28 12.00 18.54
N ASN A 37 -14.07 12.58 19.46
CA ASN A 37 -14.16 12.07 20.82
C ASN A 37 -14.73 10.64 20.88
N SER A 38 -15.66 10.32 19.97
CA SER A 38 -16.22 8.97 19.85
C SER A 38 -15.45 8.05 18.89
N HIS A 39 -14.58 8.63 18.05
CA HIS A 39 -13.76 7.91 17.07
C HIS A 39 -12.30 8.36 17.19
N PRO A 40 -11.62 7.97 18.26
CA PRO A 40 -10.20 8.36 18.46
C PRO A 40 -9.33 7.77 17.34
N ARG A 41 -8.32 8.54 16.95
CA ARG A 41 -7.39 8.16 15.88
C ARG A 41 -5.96 8.07 16.40
N GLU A 42 -5.34 6.94 16.11
CA GLU A 42 -3.93 6.69 16.43
C GLU A 42 -3.19 6.19 15.19
N LYS A 43 -1.97 6.66 14.99
CA LYS A 43 -1.10 6.19 13.91
C LYS A 43 -0.19 5.10 14.43
N VAL A 44 -0.18 3.97 13.75
CA VAL A 44 0.73 2.86 14.03
C VAL A 44 1.74 2.76 12.91
N PHE A 45 3.00 3.03 13.18
CA PHE A 45 4.10 2.69 12.28
C PHE A 45 4.72 1.37 12.71
N LEU A 46 4.87 0.44 11.78
CA LEU A 46 5.46 -0.86 12.05
C LEU A 46 6.76 -1.01 11.25
N MET A 47 7.88 -1.11 11.96
CA MET A 47 9.19 -1.43 11.39
C MET A 47 9.44 -2.93 11.54
N THR A 48 9.81 -3.61 10.46
CA THR A 48 10.24 -5.02 10.48
C THR A 48 11.74 -5.11 10.26
N ASP A 49 12.35 -6.22 10.69
CA ASP A 49 13.79 -6.44 10.43
C ASP A 49 14.09 -6.56 8.94
N LYS A 50 13.19 -7.16 8.16
CA LYS A 50 13.27 -7.31 6.70
C LYS A 50 11.87 -7.51 6.11
N MET A 51 11.76 -7.66 4.78
CA MET A 51 10.49 -7.89 4.09
C MET A 51 10.45 -9.23 3.33
N TYR A 52 11.55 -9.96 3.27
CA TYR A 52 11.66 -11.30 2.66
C TYR A 52 12.00 -12.34 3.68
N TYR A 53 11.19 -13.38 3.76
CA TYR A 53 11.33 -14.44 4.76
C TYR A 53 11.26 -15.82 4.12
N LYS A 54 11.78 -16.82 4.88
CA LYS A 54 11.50 -18.23 4.67
C LYS A 54 10.46 -18.69 5.67
N PRO A 55 9.68 -19.74 5.36
CA PRO A 55 8.99 -20.51 6.37
C PRO A 55 9.95 -20.95 7.49
N GLY A 56 9.49 -20.89 8.74
CA GLY A 56 10.30 -21.17 9.90
C GLY A 56 11.20 -20.02 10.39
N GLU A 57 11.30 -18.91 9.64
CA GLU A 57 11.96 -17.70 10.15
C GLU A 57 11.03 -16.88 11.04
N THR A 58 11.59 -15.99 11.82
CA THR A 58 10.87 -15.10 12.71
C THR A 58 10.81 -13.70 12.12
N ILE A 59 9.61 -13.12 12.02
CA ILE A 59 9.40 -11.70 11.74
C ILE A 59 9.68 -10.96 13.04
N TRP A 60 10.71 -10.14 13.06
CA TRP A 60 10.99 -9.22 14.16
C TRP A 60 10.40 -7.86 13.82
N PHE A 61 9.74 -7.24 14.78
CA PHE A 61 9.16 -5.93 14.53
C PHE A 61 9.25 -5.00 15.73
N ARG A 62 9.12 -3.72 15.43
CA ARG A 62 8.88 -2.64 16.38
C ARG A 62 7.73 -1.77 15.88
N ALA A 63 6.81 -1.44 16.78
CA ALA A 63 5.73 -0.50 16.55
C ALA A 63 6.02 0.83 17.24
N PHE A 64 5.72 1.93 16.54
CA PHE A 64 5.65 3.27 17.08
C PHE A 64 4.21 3.75 16.92
N VAL A 65 3.58 4.11 18.04
CA VAL A 65 2.19 4.57 18.04
C VAL A 65 2.16 6.01 18.54
N THR A 66 1.50 6.85 17.77
CA THR A 66 1.35 8.27 18.11
C THR A 66 -0.11 8.69 18.02
N ASN A 67 -0.49 9.67 18.79
CA ASN A 67 -1.77 10.34 18.62
C ASN A 67 -1.75 11.13 17.31
N THR A 68 -2.82 11.06 16.54
CA THR A 68 -2.91 11.73 15.23
C THR A 68 -2.87 13.24 15.35
N GLU A 69 -3.43 13.80 16.43
CA GLU A 69 -3.47 15.24 16.65
C GLU A 69 -2.12 15.84 17.03
N SER A 70 -1.48 15.28 18.06
CA SER A 70 -0.23 15.80 18.60
C SER A 70 1.02 15.23 17.97
N GLN A 71 0.88 14.12 17.21
CA GLN A 71 1.97 13.29 16.68
C GLN A 71 2.93 12.77 17.76
N THR A 72 2.48 12.75 19.02
CA THR A 72 3.27 12.36 20.19
C THR A 72 2.54 11.31 21.03
N ALA A 73 3.22 10.69 21.98
CA ALA A 73 2.60 10.01 23.11
C ALA A 73 2.19 11.05 24.19
N PRO A 74 1.20 10.78 25.08
CA PRO A 74 0.56 9.47 25.25
C PRO A 74 -0.52 9.17 24.22
N VAL A 75 -0.72 7.87 23.97
CA VAL A 75 -1.84 7.31 23.19
C VAL A 75 -2.90 6.77 24.15
N GLN A 76 -4.11 6.57 23.67
CA GLN A 76 -5.21 6.01 24.47
C GLN A 76 -5.07 4.48 24.61
N SER A 77 -4.53 3.84 23.58
CA SER A 77 -4.36 2.40 23.55
C SER A 77 -3.22 1.92 24.46
N ASN A 78 -3.44 0.77 25.10
CA ASN A 78 -2.45 0.04 25.87
C ASN A 78 -2.11 -1.33 25.27
N GLU A 79 -2.74 -1.67 24.15
CA GLU A 79 -2.59 -2.92 23.41
C GLU A 79 -2.33 -2.67 21.95
N LEU A 80 -1.44 -3.47 21.39
CA LEU A 80 -1.17 -3.56 19.95
C LEU A 80 -1.46 -5.01 19.51
N PHE A 81 -2.31 -5.14 18.52
CA PHE A 81 -2.53 -6.40 17.82
C PHE A 81 -1.71 -6.44 16.56
N VAL A 82 -0.98 -7.54 16.33
CA VAL A 82 -0.19 -7.78 15.12
C VAL A 82 -0.59 -9.10 14.52
N MET A 83 -0.93 -9.09 13.25
CA MET A 83 -1.48 -10.25 12.54
C MET A 83 -0.83 -10.41 11.18
N LEU A 84 -0.59 -11.65 10.78
CA LEU A 84 -0.17 -12.01 9.44
C LEU A 84 -1.34 -12.63 8.69
N TYR A 85 -1.66 -12.10 7.53
CA TYR A 85 -2.73 -12.58 6.65
C TYR A 85 -2.15 -13.14 5.35
N ASP A 86 -2.86 -14.08 4.77
CA ASP A 86 -2.66 -14.45 3.37
C ASP A 86 -3.41 -13.49 2.42
N LYS A 87 -3.22 -13.66 1.13
CA LYS A 87 -3.87 -12.84 0.09
C LYS A 87 -5.40 -12.95 0.03
N SER A 88 -5.99 -13.96 0.65
CA SER A 88 -7.45 -14.13 0.74
C SER A 88 -8.07 -13.37 1.90
N GLY A 89 -7.24 -12.81 2.78
CA GLY A 89 -7.65 -12.19 4.04
C GLY A 89 -7.82 -13.19 5.19
N LYS A 90 -7.29 -14.41 5.05
CA LYS A 90 -7.27 -15.39 6.14
C LYS A 90 -6.12 -15.10 7.10
N VAL A 91 -6.41 -15.08 8.38
CA VAL A 91 -5.40 -14.93 9.44
C VAL A 91 -4.50 -16.19 9.46
N ILE A 92 -3.19 -15.98 9.38
CA ILE A 92 -2.16 -17.01 9.52
C ILE A 92 -1.58 -17.01 10.95
N LEU A 93 -1.26 -15.80 11.45
CA LEU A 93 -0.72 -15.58 12.80
C LEU A 93 -1.40 -14.37 13.42
N GLN A 94 -1.56 -14.40 14.74
CA GLN A 94 -2.08 -13.28 15.50
C GLN A 94 -1.49 -13.31 16.91
N ASP A 95 -1.03 -12.13 17.37
CA ASP A 95 -0.59 -11.95 18.77
C ASP A 95 -0.91 -10.54 19.25
N GLY A 96 -1.04 -10.40 20.59
CA GLY A 96 -1.25 -9.15 21.30
C GLY A 96 -0.01 -8.74 22.08
N TYR A 97 0.37 -7.48 21.99
CA TYR A 97 1.54 -6.90 22.64
C TYR A 97 1.17 -5.70 23.50
N ARG A 98 1.83 -5.57 24.63
CA ARG A 98 1.63 -4.43 25.53
C ARG A 98 2.29 -3.18 24.94
N LEU A 99 1.52 -2.10 24.85
CA LEU A 99 2.06 -0.77 24.50
C LEU A 99 2.57 -0.06 25.76
N ILE A 100 3.81 0.41 25.71
CA ILE A 100 4.43 1.21 26.76
C ILE A 100 4.90 2.51 26.15
N ASN A 101 4.34 3.63 26.58
CA ASN A 101 4.66 4.95 26.06
C ASN A 101 4.59 5.05 24.51
N GLY A 102 3.55 4.45 23.91
CA GLY A 102 3.38 4.43 22.45
C GLY A 102 4.36 3.55 21.69
N SER A 103 5.02 2.59 22.35
CA SER A 103 5.95 1.66 21.71
C SER A 103 5.70 0.21 22.12
N ALA A 104 5.85 -0.69 21.17
CA ALA A 104 5.90 -2.13 21.40
C ALA A 104 6.95 -2.75 20.47
N SER A 105 7.58 -3.83 20.92
CA SER A 105 8.39 -4.70 20.06
C SER A 105 7.89 -6.11 20.16
N GLY A 106 8.11 -6.91 19.13
CA GLY A 106 7.63 -8.28 19.12
C GLY A 106 8.30 -9.12 18.06
N ASP A 107 7.85 -10.36 18.03
CA ASP A 107 8.29 -11.38 17.10
C ASP A 107 7.13 -12.31 16.74
N LEU A 108 7.08 -12.77 15.49
CA LEU A 108 6.13 -13.75 14.99
C LEU A 108 6.88 -14.85 14.26
N LEU A 109 6.77 -16.10 14.73
CA LEU A 109 7.37 -17.25 14.07
C LEU A 109 6.51 -17.68 12.89
N ILE A 110 7.07 -17.64 11.70
CA ILE A 110 6.40 -18.03 10.45
C ILE A 110 6.25 -19.56 10.42
N PRO A 111 5.04 -20.09 10.15
CA PRO A 111 4.83 -21.52 10.00
C PRO A 111 5.69 -22.12 8.89
N GLU A 112 6.23 -23.33 9.11
CA GLU A 112 7.12 -24.01 8.17
C GLU A 112 6.43 -24.46 6.87
N ASN A 113 5.10 -24.57 6.88
CA ASN A 113 4.30 -25.07 5.77
C ASN A 113 3.75 -23.99 4.86
N LEU A 114 4.16 -22.73 5.00
CA LEU A 114 3.70 -21.67 4.11
C LEU A 114 4.29 -21.81 2.71
N THR A 115 3.47 -21.53 1.71
CA THR A 115 3.85 -21.54 0.30
C THR A 115 4.47 -20.22 -0.10
N GLU A 116 5.18 -20.20 -1.24
CA GLU A 116 5.66 -18.95 -1.83
C GLU A 116 4.49 -18.04 -2.21
N ASP A 117 4.38 -16.90 -1.51
CA ASP A 117 3.39 -15.85 -1.83
C ASP A 117 3.73 -14.55 -1.09
N ASN A 118 2.94 -13.51 -1.38
CA ASN A 118 2.89 -12.31 -0.57
C ASN A 118 1.89 -12.50 0.58
N TYR A 119 2.36 -12.22 1.78
CA TYR A 119 1.58 -12.20 3.01
C TYR A 119 1.53 -10.77 3.53
N PHE A 120 0.55 -10.46 4.36
CA PHE A 120 0.25 -9.08 4.74
C PHE A 120 0.29 -8.94 6.26
N LEU A 121 1.37 -8.32 6.76
CA LEU A 121 1.51 -8.01 8.18
C LEU A 121 0.70 -6.76 8.49
N THR A 122 -0.28 -6.91 9.36
CA THR A 122 -1.21 -5.84 9.74
C THR A 122 -1.14 -5.57 11.22
N SER A 123 -1.25 -4.31 11.61
CA SER A 123 -1.30 -3.92 13.02
C SER A 123 -2.35 -2.85 13.28
N TYR A 124 -2.93 -2.91 14.46
CA TYR A 124 -3.84 -1.89 14.98
C TYR A 124 -3.80 -1.85 16.52
N CYS A 125 -4.21 -0.73 17.08
CA CYS A 125 -4.30 -0.52 18.52
C CYS A 125 -5.73 -0.69 19.03
N SER A 126 -5.89 -0.95 20.33
CA SER A 126 -7.18 -1.25 20.95
C SER A 126 -8.23 -0.12 20.83
N ALA A 127 -7.80 1.14 20.65
CA ALA A 127 -8.71 2.27 20.45
C ALA A 127 -9.21 2.44 19.00
N ILE A 128 -8.59 1.76 18.03
CA ILE A 128 -8.95 1.88 16.60
C ILE A 128 -10.20 1.05 16.29
N SER A 129 -11.15 1.65 15.59
CA SER A 129 -12.41 1.02 15.17
C SER A 129 -12.66 1.09 13.66
N SER A 130 -11.76 1.71 12.89
CA SER A 130 -11.86 1.85 11.44
C SER A 130 -10.72 1.15 10.72
N VAL A 131 -11.04 0.40 9.65
CA VAL A 131 -10.03 -0.22 8.78
C VAL A 131 -9.17 0.80 8.03
N ASP A 132 -9.63 2.05 7.90
CA ASP A 132 -8.86 3.13 7.28
C ASP A 132 -7.59 3.49 8.07
N GLU A 133 -7.51 3.09 9.33
CA GLU A 133 -6.38 3.37 10.23
C GLU A 133 -5.41 2.20 10.38
N LEU A 134 -5.66 1.09 9.65
CA LEU A 134 -4.77 -0.06 9.67
C LEU A 134 -3.45 0.24 8.99
N THR A 135 -2.37 -0.25 9.60
CA THR A 135 -1.08 -0.39 8.93
C THR A 135 -1.01 -1.77 8.30
N CYS A 136 -0.63 -1.82 7.03
CA CYS A 136 -0.49 -3.07 6.28
C CYS A 136 0.83 -3.07 5.52
N ILE A 137 1.69 -4.05 5.82
CA ILE A 137 3.00 -4.23 5.22
C ILE A 137 3.00 -5.54 4.44
N PRO A 138 3.24 -5.53 3.13
CA PRO A 138 3.40 -6.75 2.36
C PRO A 138 4.75 -7.40 2.68
N LEU A 139 4.75 -8.68 3.00
CA LEU A 139 5.92 -9.51 3.20
C LEU A 139 5.94 -10.63 2.16
N HIS A 140 7.09 -10.89 1.59
CA HIS A 140 7.25 -12.01 0.67
C HIS A 140 7.83 -13.22 1.42
N ILE A 141 7.13 -14.34 1.41
CA ILE A 141 7.58 -15.59 2.02
C ILE A 141 7.89 -16.59 0.91
N ASN A 142 9.12 -17.13 0.88
CA ASN A 142 9.55 -18.07 -0.13
C ASN A 142 10.26 -19.28 0.50
N PRO A 143 9.68 -20.48 0.46
CA PRO A 143 10.28 -21.71 1.02
C PRO A 143 11.57 -22.12 0.30
N PHE A 144 11.75 -21.70 -0.94
CA PHE A 144 12.90 -22.08 -1.75
C PHE A 144 14.08 -21.10 -1.67
N TYR A 145 13.95 -20.06 -0.90
CA TYR A 145 14.92 -18.94 -0.81
C TYR A 145 16.36 -19.37 -0.48
N SER A 146 16.60 -20.54 0.15
CA SER A 146 17.94 -20.98 0.55
C SER A 146 18.77 -21.64 -0.55
N ASN A 147 18.13 -22.12 -1.62
CA ASN A 147 18.77 -22.89 -2.68
C ASN A 147 18.74 -22.21 -4.05
N GLN A 148 18.41 -20.93 -4.11
CA GLN A 148 17.95 -20.32 -5.33
C GLN A 148 18.84 -19.23 -5.87
N LEU A 149 18.64 -19.04 -7.17
CA LEU A 149 19.13 -17.92 -7.92
C LEU A 149 18.35 -16.66 -7.54
N VAL A 150 19.04 -15.56 -7.36
CA VAL A 150 18.46 -14.23 -7.18
C VAL A 150 18.69 -13.46 -8.46
N VAL A 151 17.63 -12.93 -9.03
CA VAL A 151 17.69 -12.19 -10.29
C VAL A 151 17.25 -10.75 -10.08
N GLU A 152 18.05 -9.82 -10.58
CA GLU A 152 17.64 -8.44 -10.81
C GLU A 152 17.26 -8.31 -12.28
N THR A 153 16.13 -7.65 -12.54
CA THR A 153 15.65 -7.42 -13.90
C THR A 153 15.49 -5.92 -14.17
N HIS A 154 15.94 -5.50 -15.35
CA HIS A 154 15.79 -4.14 -15.84
C HIS A 154 15.32 -4.18 -17.29
N ALA A 155 14.41 -3.29 -17.67
CA ALA A 155 14.06 -3.08 -19.06
C ALA A 155 14.70 -1.78 -19.56
N ARG A 156 14.98 -1.73 -20.86
CA ARG A 156 15.46 -0.51 -21.51
C ARG A 156 14.41 0.59 -21.47
N ASP A 157 13.17 0.22 -21.74
CA ASP A 157 12.02 1.11 -21.79
C ASP A 157 11.02 0.68 -20.71
N SER A 158 10.45 1.63 -20.00
CA SER A 158 9.45 1.37 -18.95
C SER A 158 8.13 0.85 -19.51
N ILE A 159 7.87 1.02 -20.82
CA ILE A 159 6.69 0.55 -21.54
C ILE A 159 7.12 -0.15 -22.80
N PHE A 160 6.69 -1.40 -22.96
CA PHE A 160 6.98 -2.21 -24.12
C PHE A 160 6.04 -1.86 -25.28
N THR A 161 6.61 -1.52 -26.43
CA THR A 161 5.83 -1.16 -27.62
C THR A 161 5.44 -2.40 -28.41
N GLY A 162 4.14 -2.58 -28.67
CA GLY A 162 3.65 -3.67 -29.50
C GLY A 162 4.21 -3.64 -30.92
N GLY A 163 4.57 -4.80 -31.46
CA GLY A 163 5.17 -4.97 -32.77
C GLY A 163 6.67 -4.61 -32.83
N GLN A 164 7.30 -4.21 -31.73
CA GLN A 164 8.72 -3.85 -31.69
C GLN A 164 9.55 -4.86 -30.87
N LYS A 165 10.85 -4.92 -31.19
CA LYS A 165 11.82 -5.66 -30.40
C LYS A 165 12.18 -4.84 -29.16
N ASN A 166 12.10 -5.47 -28.00
CA ASN A 166 12.47 -4.92 -26.71
C ASN A 166 13.51 -5.84 -26.05
N GLU A 167 14.12 -5.39 -24.97
CA GLU A 167 15.14 -6.13 -24.26
C GLU A 167 14.91 -6.08 -22.75
N ILE A 168 15.00 -7.24 -22.10
CA ILE A 168 15.03 -7.37 -20.65
C ILE A 168 16.46 -7.75 -20.27
N TYR A 169 17.08 -6.92 -19.46
CA TYR A 169 18.41 -7.17 -18.89
C TYR A 169 18.23 -7.90 -17.57
N ILE A 170 18.97 -8.98 -17.37
CA ILE A 170 18.99 -9.72 -16.12
C ILE A 170 20.41 -9.72 -15.54
N PHE A 171 20.48 -9.74 -14.22
CA PHE A 171 21.69 -9.95 -13.46
C PHE A 171 21.44 -11.06 -12.43
N LEU A 172 22.27 -12.12 -12.47
CA LEU A 172 22.05 -13.35 -11.74
C LEU A 172 23.14 -13.59 -10.71
N ARG A 173 22.71 -13.85 -9.46
CA ARG A 173 23.57 -14.29 -8.35
C ARG A 173 22.94 -15.51 -7.69
N ASP A 174 23.68 -16.24 -6.89
CA ASP A 174 23.10 -17.18 -5.94
C ASP A 174 22.76 -16.46 -4.61
N VAL A 175 22.17 -17.22 -3.70
CA VAL A 175 21.78 -16.70 -2.38
C VAL A 175 22.96 -16.33 -1.49
N SER A 176 24.19 -16.74 -1.82
CA SER A 176 25.42 -16.30 -1.16
C SER A 176 25.98 -14.99 -1.72
N GLY A 177 25.32 -14.46 -2.78
CA GLY A 177 25.79 -13.27 -3.51
C GLY A 177 26.84 -13.58 -4.57
N GLU A 178 27.23 -14.85 -4.80
CA GLU A 178 28.17 -15.20 -5.87
C GLU A 178 27.54 -15.02 -7.24
N ILE A 179 28.27 -14.34 -8.13
CA ILE A 179 27.84 -14.09 -9.50
C ILE A 179 27.72 -15.41 -10.25
N GLN A 180 26.54 -15.67 -10.81
CA GLN A 180 26.27 -16.87 -11.57
C GLN A 180 26.70 -16.70 -13.03
N LYS A 181 27.94 -17.12 -13.30
CA LYS A 181 28.58 -17.04 -14.61
C LYS A 181 28.16 -18.21 -15.48
N ASN A 182 28.02 -17.95 -16.77
CA ASN A 182 27.77 -19.01 -17.75
C ASN A 182 26.56 -19.87 -17.43
N THR A 183 25.59 -19.35 -16.65
CA THR A 183 24.38 -20.06 -16.21
C THR A 183 23.30 -19.94 -17.27
N SER A 184 22.71 -21.08 -17.65
CA SER A 184 21.65 -21.14 -18.65
C SER A 184 20.28 -21.03 -18.02
N LEU A 185 19.49 -20.07 -18.46
CA LEU A 185 18.09 -19.88 -18.09
C LEU A 185 17.18 -20.10 -19.29
N LYS A 186 16.01 -20.66 -19.05
CA LYS A 186 14.92 -20.71 -20.04
C LYS A 186 14.00 -19.53 -19.77
N TYR A 187 13.45 -18.93 -20.82
CA TYR A 187 12.40 -17.94 -20.71
C TYR A 187 11.19 -18.32 -21.53
N GLN A 188 10.03 -17.88 -21.08
CA GLN A 188 8.76 -17.93 -21.82
C GLN A 188 8.09 -16.57 -21.72
N LEU A 189 7.76 -15.98 -22.87
CA LEU A 189 6.90 -14.81 -22.95
C LEU A 189 5.46 -15.30 -23.10
N VAL A 190 4.60 -14.96 -22.17
CA VAL A 190 3.20 -15.37 -22.17
C VAL A 190 2.26 -14.17 -22.20
N ASN A 191 1.08 -14.34 -22.79
CA ASN A 191 -0.05 -13.42 -22.74
C ASN A 191 -1.26 -14.20 -22.23
N GLY A 192 -1.48 -14.14 -20.93
CA GLY A 192 -2.40 -15.05 -20.24
C GLY A 192 -1.91 -16.51 -20.34
N SER A 193 -2.72 -17.38 -20.92
CA SER A 193 -2.37 -18.79 -21.14
C SER A 193 -1.59 -19.07 -22.44
N GLU A 194 -1.45 -18.07 -23.31
CA GLU A 194 -0.80 -18.22 -24.61
C GLU A 194 0.70 -17.99 -24.49
N ILE A 195 1.51 -18.95 -24.96
CA ILE A 195 2.96 -18.78 -25.08
C ILE A 195 3.26 -18.07 -26.39
N ILE A 196 3.73 -16.82 -26.30
CA ILE A 196 4.05 -15.96 -27.44
C ILE A 196 5.45 -16.27 -27.97
N ASP A 197 6.40 -16.45 -27.08
CA ASP A 197 7.79 -16.74 -27.41
C ASP A 197 8.45 -17.53 -26.29
N LYS A 198 9.51 -18.27 -26.61
CA LYS A 198 10.32 -19.02 -25.65
C LYS A 198 11.74 -19.19 -26.14
N GLY A 199 12.66 -19.24 -25.22
CA GLY A 199 14.06 -19.43 -25.58
C GLY A 199 14.94 -19.75 -24.39
N LYS A 200 16.24 -19.65 -24.64
CA LYS A 200 17.29 -19.82 -23.63
C LYS A 200 18.25 -18.65 -23.73
N VAL A 201 18.68 -18.19 -22.58
CA VAL A 201 19.76 -17.20 -22.45
C VAL A 201 20.82 -17.72 -21.51
N LYS A 202 22.04 -17.22 -21.66
CA LYS A 202 23.18 -17.61 -20.83
C LYS A 202 23.82 -16.36 -20.27
N THR A 203 24.11 -16.36 -18.99
CA THR A 203 24.81 -15.23 -18.35
C THR A 203 26.27 -15.19 -18.77
N ASP A 204 26.82 -14.00 -18.88
CA ASP A 204 28.25 -13.72 -19.12
C ASP A 204 29.08 -13.90 -17.84
N ASP A 205 30.38 -13.54 -17.92
CA ASP A 205 31.30 -13.60 -16.78
C ASP A 205 30.98 -12.62 -15.65
N LYS A 206 30.06 -11.67 -15.90
CA LYS A 206 29.54 -10.70 -14.93
C LYS A 206 28.13 -11.08 -14.41
N GLY A 207 27.67 -12.27 -14.76
CA GLY A 207 26.31 -12.72 -14.37
C GLY A 207 25.17 -12.03 -15.13
N LYS A 208 25.46 -11.34 -16.23
CA LYS A 208 24.49 -10.59 -17.02
C LYS A 208 24.03 -11.40 -18.23
N ALA A 209 22.73 -11.31 -18.54
CA ALA A 209 22.18 -11.77 -19.81
C ALA A 209 21.11 -10.80 -20.31
N VAL A 210 20.81 -10.91 -21.61
CA VAL A 210 19.78 -10.10 -22.26
C VAL A 210 18.74 -11.03 -22.87
N ILE A 211 17.48 -10.82 -22.54
CA ILE A 211 16.35 -11.55 -23.11
C ILE A 211 15.72 -10.67 -24.18
N PRO A 212 15.82 -11.03 -25.46
CA PRO A 212 15.09 -10.33 -26.50
C PRO A 212 13.62 -10.72 -26.41
N VAL A 213 12.73 -9.74 -26.35
CA VAL A 213 11.29 -9.95 -26.35
C VAL A 213 10.63 -9.15 -27.47
N THR A 214 9.67 -9.74 -28.16
CA THR A 214 8.84 -9.06 -29.15
C THR A 214 7.40 -9.17 -28.72
N ILE A 215 6.83 -8.05 -28.24
CA ILE A 215 5.42 -7.99 -27.90
C ILE A 215 4.60 -7.98 -29.19
N PRO A 216 3.59 -8.83 -29.37
CA PRO A 216 2.67 -8.74 -30.50
C PRO A 216 2.04 -7.36 -30.63
N SER A 217 1.67 -6.95 -31.83
CA SER A 217 0.95 -5.68 -32.07
C SER A 217 -0.50 -5.68 -31.58
N LYS A 218 -1.01 -6.84 -31.16
CA LYS A 218 -2.36 -7.03 -30.59
C LYS A 218 -2.25 -7.86 -29.32
N THR A 219 -3.13 -7.60 -28.38
CA THR A 219 -3.27 -8.35 -27.12
C THR A 219 -4.63 -9.03 -27.06
N ASN A 220 -4.72 -10.16 -26.37
CA ASN A 220 -5.98 -10.81 -26.01
C ASN A 220 -6.64 -10.20 -24.76
N GLY A 221 -6.06 -9.14 -24.24
CA GLY A 221 -6.55 -8.49 -23.03
C GLY A 221 -5.92 -8.98 -21.72
N GLU A 222 -5.06 -9.99 -21.77
CA GLU A 222 -4.31 -10.52 -20.64
C GLU A 222 -2.94 -9.84 -20.48
N PRO A 223 -2.29 -9.90 -19.30
CA PRO A 223 -0.98 -9.31 -19.11
C PRO A 223 0.10 -10.08 -19.87
N PHE A 224 1.13 -9.36 -20.33
CA PHE A 224 2.35 -9.98 -20.82
C PHE A 224 3.29 -10.24 -19.64
N ILE A 225 3.77 -11.45 -19.53
CA ILE A 225 4.70 -11.89 -18.48
C ILE A 225 5.87 -12.61 -19.12
N CYS A 226 7.09 -12.29 -18.73
CA CYS A 226 8.27 -13.08 -19.04
C CYS A 226 8.61 -13.96 -17.84
N ALA A 227 8.36 -15.27 -17.97
CA ALA A 227 8.69 -16.25 -16.96
C ALA A 227 10.08 -16.81 -17.21
N LEU A 228 10.94 -16.80 -16.19
CA LEU A 228 12.29 -17.32 -16.19
C LEU A 228 12.35 -18.59 -15.36
N THR A 229 13.05 -19.62 -15.85
CA THR A 229 13.28 -20.85 -15.10
C THR A 229 14.73 -21.31 -15.26
N ASP A 230 15.25 -21.97 -14.24
CA ASP A 230 16.53 -22.68 -14.33
C ASP A 230 16.40 -23.98 -15.13
N GLY A 231 17.50 -24.67 -15.31
CA GLY A 231 17.51 -25.97 -16.03
C GLY A 231 16.72 -27.08 -15.30
N SER A 232 16.62 -27.01 -13.97
CA SER A 232 15.94 -28.00 -13.13
C SER A 232 14.44 -27.79 -13.03
N GLY A 233 13.97 -26.55 -13.28
CA GLY A 233 12.58 -26.15 -13.07
C GLY A 233 12.22 -25.93 -11.58
N GLN A 234 13.19 -25.99 -10.68
CA GLN A 234 13.00 -25.75 -9.27
C GLN A 234 13.00 -24.26 -8.90
N TRP A 235 13.51 -23.41 -9.79
CA TRP A 235 13.53 -21.98 -9.67
C TRP A 235 12.74 -21.30 -10.78
N GLN A 236 11.88 -20.38 -10.41
CA GLN A 236 11.08 -19.58 -11.33
C GLN A 236 11.07 -18.12 -10.89
N HIS A 237 11.05 -17.23 -11.87
CA HIS A 237 10.92 -15.80 -11.66
C HIS A 237 10.05 -15.19 -12.76
N GLU A 238 9.09 -14.37 -12.40
CA GLU A 238 8.16 -13.73 -13.34
C GLU A 238 8.40 -12.22 -13.41
N VAL A 239 8.45 -11.72 -14.65
CA VAL A 239 8.62 -10.30 -14.94
C VAL A 239 7.39 -9.80 -15.68
N PHE A 240 6.63 -8.89 -15.09
CA PHE A 240 5.51 -8.23 -15.75
C PHE A 240 6.02 -7.22 -16.79
N LEU A 241 5.41 -7.21 -17.98
CA LEU A 241 5.79 -6.35 -19.10
C LEU A 241 4.65 -5.37 -19.40
N PRO A 242 4.70 -4.13 -18.86
CA PRO A 242 3.71 -3.11 -19.20
C PRO A 242 3.81 -2.72 -20.68
N THR A 243 2.67 -2.67 -21.38
CA THR A 243 2.65 -2.41 -22.82
C THR A 243 1.84 -1.15 -23.17
N ASN A 244 2.13 -0.55 -24.32
CA ASN A 244 1.33 0.55 -24.89
C ASN A 244 0.04 0.07 -25.58
N LEU A 245 -0.26 -1.22 -25.54
CA LEU A 245 -1.46 -1.81 -26.17
C LEU A 245 -2.70 -1.66 -25.30
N ASP A 246 -2.52 -1.43 -24.00
CA ASP A 246 -3.61 -1.29 -23.05
C ASP A 246 -4.13 0.15 -22.99
N PRO A 247 -5.46 0.36 -22.84
CA PRO A 247 -5.99 1.68 -22.65
C PRO A 247 -5.47 2.29 -21.34
N ILE A 248 -5.16 3.58 -21.38
CA ILE A 248 -4.79 4.36 -20.20
C ILE A 248 -6.05 4.90 -19.56
N VAL A 249 -6.21 4.68 -18.27
CA VAL A 249 -7.26 5.26 -17.46
C VAL A 249 -6.72 6.53 -16.80
N VAL A 250 -7.27 7.66 -17.13
CA VAL A 250 -6.89 8.96 -16.54
C VAL A 250 -8.03 9.47 -15.67
N ARG A 251 -7.69 9.90 -14.46
CA ARG A 251 -8.59 10.64 -13.59
C ARG A 251 -8.13 12.07 -13.48
N LEU A 252 -9.10 12.98 -13.53
CA LEU A 252 -8.88 14.42 -13.46
C LEU A 252 -9.42 14.95 -12.14
N PHE A 253 -8.62 15.74 -11.44
CA PHE A 253 -8.93 16.32 -10.14
C PHE A 253 -8.80 17.84 -10.21
N PRO A 254 -9.90 18.58 -10.40
CA PRO A 254 -9.86 20.03 -10.31
C PRO A 254 -9.42 20.49 -8.92
N GLU A 255 -8.52 21.46 -8.84
CA GLU A 255 -8.10 22.04 -7.56
C GLU A 255 -9.30 22.65 -6.84
N GLY A 256 -9.50 22.31 -5.56
CA GLY A 256 -10.66 22.72 -4.78
C GLY A 256 -11.97 21.99 -5.15
N GLY A 257 -11.91 20.97 -6.03
CA GLY A 257 -13.03 20.10 -6.38
C GLY A 257 -13.89 20.61 -7.54
N THR A 258 -13.91 21.92 -7.85
CA THR A 258 -14.84 22.51 -8.81
C THR A 258 -14.16 23.46 -9.77
N LEU A 259 -14.42 23.32 -11.07
CA LEU A 259 -14.10 24.34 -12.08
C LEU A 259 -15.23 25.37 -12.14
N ILE A 260 -14.88 26.64 -12.33
CA ILE A 260 -15.84 27.71 -12.59
C ILE A 260 -15.57 28.40 -13.94
N PRO A 261 -16.59 28.91 -14.64
CA PRO A 261 -16.42 29.44 -15.98
C PRO A 261 -15.40 30.58 -16.07
N GLY A 262 -14.52 30.50 -17.05
CA GLY A 262 -13.59 31.60 -17.40
C GLY A 262 -12.48 31.86 -16.37
N THR A 263 -12.31 30.99 -15.40
CA THR A 263 -11.28 31.11 -14.34
C THR A 263 -10.15 30.11 -14.60
N PRO A 264 -8.86 30.55 -14.55
CA PRO A 264 -7.75 29.62 -14.59
C PRO A 264 -7.81 28.64 -13.42
N ALA A 265 -7.74 27.37 -13.72
CA ALA A 265 -7.77 26.30 -12.71
C ALA A 265 -6.65 25.29 -12.97
N LYS A 266 -6.05 24.78 -11.91
CA LYS A 266 -5.16 23.63 -11.94
C LYS A 266 -6.00 22.35 -11.93
N ILE A 267 -5.58 21.38 -12.71
CA ILE A 267 -6.15 20.03 -12.71
C ILE A 267 -5.00 19.06 -12.47
N GLY A 268 -5.00 18.43 -11.30
CA GLY A 268 -4.17 17.26 -11.03
C GLY A 268 -4.72 16.07 -11.81
N PHE A 269 -3.87 15.13 -12.18
CA PHE A 269 -4.34 13.90 -12.80
C PHE A 269 -3.48 12.71 -12.40
N THR A 270 -4.12 11.55 -12.43
CA THR A 270 -3.45 10.26 -12.32
C THR A 270 -3.73 9.43 -13.57
N ALA A 271 -2.72 8.68 -14.01
CA ALA A 271 -2.81 7.83 -15.20
C ALA A 271 -2.38 6.40 -14.86
N PHE A 272 -3.21 5.43 -15.20
CA PHE A 272 -2.98 4.01 -14.96
C PHE A 272 -3.30 3.20 -16.20
N ASN A 273 -2.64 2.04 -16.33
CA ASN A 273 -3.12 1.02 -17.27
C ASN A 273 -4.33 0.27 -16.67
N LYS A 274 -4.93 -0.62 -17.45
CA LYS A 274 -6.05 -1.43 -16.99
C LYS A 274 -5.73 -2.37 -15.81
N TRP A 275 -4.45 -2.58 -15.52
CA TRP A 275 -3.95 -3.39 -14.41
C TRP A 275 -3.77 -2.57 -13.12
N GLY A 276 -4.06 -1.27 -13.17
CA GLY A 276 -3.85 -0.35 -12.04
C GLY A 276 -2.40 0.10 -11.84
N LEU A 277 -1.51 -0.24 -12.79
CA LEU A 277 -0.12 0.21 -12.75
C LEU A 277 -0.02 1.65 -13.29
N PRO A 278 0.78 2.51 -12.66
CA PRO A 278 0.96 3.88 -13.11
C PRO A 278 1.67 3.91 -14.48
N VAL A 279 1.18 4.78 -15.35
CA VAL A 279 1.70 4.92 -16.72
C VAL A 279 2.03 6.38 -16.99
N ASP A 280 3.24 6.63 -17.46
CA ASP A 280 3.59 7.96 -17.92
C ASP A 280 2.88 8.27 -19.24
N LEU A 281 2.31 9.47 -19.33
CA LEU A 281 1.61 9.93 -20.51
C LEU A 281 2.08 11.30 -20.97
N GLU A 282 1.96 11.52 -22.26
CA GLU A 282 2.07 12.83 -22.91
C GLU A 282 0.80 13.08 -23.74
N GLY A 283 0.36 14.33 -23.78
CA GLY A 283 -0.84 14.71 -24.51
C GLY A 283 -1.05 16.21 -24.57
N SER A 284 -2.23 16.61 -24.97
CA SER A 284 -2.64 18.02 -24.97
C SER A 284 -4.13 18.16 -24.66
N VAL A 285 -4.50 19.23 -23.99
CA VAL A 285 -5.89 19.66 -23.94
C VAL A 285 -6.21 20.34 -25.23
N GLN A 286 -7.29 19.93 -25.87
CA GLN A 286 -7.75 20.47 -27.17
C GLN A 286 -9.18 20.99 -27.05
N ASN A 287 -9.49 22.03 -27.80
CA ASN A 287 -10.86 22.52 -27.98
C ASN A 287 -11.62 21.68 -29.02
N GLN A 288 -12.86 22.06 -29.34
CA GLN A 288 -13.71 21.34 -30.31
C GLN A 288 -13.13 21.35 -31.72
N GLU A 289 -12.37 22.40 -32.08
CA GLU A 289 -11.70 22.54 -33.38
C GLU A 289 -10.38 21.74 -33.46
N GLY A 290 -9.99 21.02 -32.39
CA GLY A 290 -8.75 20.24 -32.31
C GLY A 290 -7.49 21.10 -32.08
N GLN A 291 -7.64 22.37 -31.73
CA GLN A 291 -6.51 23.24 -31.43
C GLN A 291 -6.00 22.95 -30.02
N SER A 292 -4.69 22.82 -29.85
CA SER A 292 -4.05 22.59 -28.55
C SER A 292 -4.11 23.86 -27.70
N ILE A 293 -4.72 23.72 -26.52
CA ILE A 293 -4.80 24.76 -25.48
C ILE A 293 -3.61 24.71 -24.54
N THR A 294 -3.26 23.50 -24.06
CA THR A 294 -2.12 23.30 -23.16
C THR A 294 -1.54 21.90 -23.34
N LEU A 295 -0.23 21.78 -23.16
CA LEU A 295 0.45 20.49 -23.15
C LEU A 295 0.29 19.84 -21.80
N VAL A 296 0.15 18.51 -21.81
CA VAL A 296 -0.01 17.67 -20.61
C VAL A 296 1.04 16.59 -20.61
N LYS A 297 1.73 16.47 -19.48
CA LYS A 297 2.74 15.44 -19.28
C LYS A 297 2.74 15.01 -17.80
N THR A 298 2.96 13.73 -17.56
CA THR A 298 3.23 13.23 -16.21
C THR A 298 4.57 13.75 -15.69
N PHE A 299 4.64 14.03 -14.40
CA PHE A 299 5.90 14.31 -13.72
C PHE A 299 6.64 13.01 -13.44
N THR A 300 5.93 12.03 -12.88
CA THR A 300 6.44 10.71 -12.55
C THR A 300 5.30 9.74 -12.26
N LYS A 301 5.47 8.49 -12.62
CA LYS A 301 4.57 7.38 -12.22
C LYS A 301 3.07 7.71 -12.34
N GLY A 302 2.68 8.14 -13.50
CA GLY A 302 1.28 8.45 -13.80
C GLY A 302 0.71 9.70 -13.15
N LEU A 303 1.48 10.45 -12.37
CA LEU A 303 1.03 11.67 -11.69
C LEU A 303 1.44 12.92 -12.48
N GLY A 304 0.52 13.86 -12.67
CA GLY A 304 0.80 15.10 -13.35
C GLY A 304 -0.17 16.23 -12.98
N LEU A 305 0.12 17.40 -13.52
CA LEU A 305 -0.62 18.62 -13.29
C LEU A 305 -0.62 19.47 -14.57
N PHE A 306 -1.75 20.07 -14.90
CA PHE A 306 -1.86 21.08 -15.95
C PHE A 306 -2.83 22.18 -15.55
N SER A 307 -2.78 23.29 -16.25
CA SER A 307 -3.72 24.42 -16.06
C SER A 307 -4.59 24.60 -17.28
N VAL A 308 -5.83 24.96 -17.05
CA VAL A 308 -6.82 25.21 -18.11
C VAL A 308 -7.75 26.35 -17.72
N ILE A 309 -8.22 27.10 -18.73
CA ILE A 309 -9.37 28.01 -18.62
C ILE A 309 -10.50 27.37 -19.40
N ASN A 310 -11.61 27.06 -18.72
CA ASN A 310 -12.79 26.50 -19.35
C ASN A 310 -13.94 27.50 -19.17
N ASP A 311 -14.41 28.11 -20.26
CA ASP A 311 -15.49 29.10 -20.25
C ASP A 311 -16.90 28.47 -20.20
N GLY A 312 -16.97 27.16 -20.37
CA GLY A 312 -18.20 26.37 -20.38
C GLY A 312 -18.95 26.43 -21.73
N GLN A 313 -18.45 27.18 -22.70
CA GLN A 313 -19.08 27.26 -24.01
C GLN A 313 -18.63 26.14 -24.95
N GLN A 314 -17.40 25.64 -24.75
CA GLN A 314 -16.81 24.57 -25.54
C GLN A 314 -16.45 23.39 -24.67
N LYS A 315 -16.59 22.16 -25.23
CA LYS A 315 -16.11 20.93 -24.58
C LYS A 315 -14.64 20.75 -24.90
N ASN A 316 -13.81 20.92 -23.89
CA ASN A 316 -12.39 20.65 -24.01
C ASN A 316 -12.11 19.17 -23.70
N LYS A 317 -11.12 18.59 -24.37
CA LYS A 317 -10.70 17.19 -24.18
C LYS A 317 -9.20 17.09 -23.97
N LEU A 318 -8.78 16.23 -23.05
CA LEU A 318 -7.41 15.76 -22.98
C LEU A 318 -7.22 14.66 -24.04
N VAL A 319 -6.39 14.92 -25.03
CA VAL A 319 -6.02 13.96 -26.09
C VAL A 319 -4.63 13.40 -25.75
N ILE A 320 -4.55 12.09 -25.55
CA ILE A 320 -3.31 11.39 -25.19
C ILE A 320 -2.51 11.07 -26.45
N SER A 321 -1.20 11.28 -26.43
CA SER A 321 -0.30 10.94 -27.53
C SER A 321 -0.21 9.42 -27.73
N GLY A 322 -0.29 8.96 -28.97
CA GLY A 322 -0.22 7.54 -29.34
C GLY A 322 1.12 6.85 -29.05
N LYS A 323 2.16 7.57 -28.62
CA LYS A 323 3.44 6.97 -28.20
C LYS A 323 3.35 6.25 -26.88
N THR A 324 2.52 6.73 -25.95
CA THR A 324 2.39 6.21 -24.60
C THR A 324 1.14 5.37 -24.40
N GLY A 325 0.23 5.34 -25.37
CA GLY A 325 -1.01 4.58 -25.34
C GLY A 325 -1.73 4.63 -26.69
N GLN A 326 -2.92 4.04 -26.74
CA GLN A 326 -3.81 4.24 -27.88
C GLN A 326 -4.29 5.69 -27.90
N ASN A 327 -4.48 6.29 -29.10
CA ASN A 327 -5.07 7.63 -29.21
C ASN A 327 -6.41 7.67 -28.47
N GLN A 328 -6.39 8.22 -27.27
CA GLN A 328 -7.56 8.34 -26.41
C GLN A 328 -7.87 9.80 -26.14
N SER A 329 -9.14 10.10 -25.96
CA SER A 329 -9.59 11.41 -25.52
C SER A 329 -10.47 11.30 -24.29
N ILE A 330 -10.28 12.22 -23.33
CA ILE A 330 -10.97 12.28 -22.05
C ILE A 330 -11.57 13.67 -21.92
N ASP A 331 -12.86 13.75 -21.60
CA ASP A 331 -13.53 15.03 -21.44
C ASP A 331 -12.99 15.76 -20.19
N ILE A 332 -12.65 17.03 -20.34
CA ILE A 332 -12.37 17.92 -19.20
C ILE A 332 -13.69 18.19 -18.47
N PRO A 333 -13.74 18.14 -17.13
CA PRO A 333 -14.96 18.43 -16.39
C PRO A 333 -15.59 19.75 -16.78
N ALA A 334 -16.91 19.77 -16.91
CA ALA A 334 -17.65 20.99 -17.20
C ALA A 334 -17.58 21.96 -15.99
N PRO A 335 -17.42 23.26 -16.21
CA PRO A 335 -17.43 24.22 -15.13
C PRO A 335 -18.83 24.38 -14.53
N ASN A 336 -18.89 24.63 -13.23
CA ASN A 336 -20.12 24.89 -12.48
C ASN A 336 -20.38 26.41 -12.38
N SER A 337 -21.48 26.88 -12.92
CA SER A 337 -21.87 28.30 -12.93
C SER A 337 -22.27 28.84 -11.55
N THR A 338 -22.50 27.99 -10.56
CA THR A 338 -22.86 28.38 -9.19
C THR A 338 -21.83 27.94 -8.14
N GLY A 339 -20.68 27.40 -8.59
CA GLY A 339 -19.65 26.83 -7.73
C GLY A 339 -18.69 27.88 -7.14
N LEU A 340 -17.83 27.37 -6.27
CA LEU A 340 -16.69 28.09 -5.70
C LEU A 340 -15.38 27.46 -6.21
N SER A 341 -14.49 28.28 -6.76
CA SER A 341 -13.10 27.87 -7.01
C SER A 341 -12.24 28.22 -5.81
N LEU A 342 -11.51 27.21 -5.31
CA LEU A 342 -10.49 27.36 -4.29
C LEU A 342 -9.14 26.98 -4.90
N SER A 343 -8.18 27.88 -4.86
CA SER A 343 -6.84 27.60 -5.39
C SER A 343 -5.73 28.10 -4.47
N ILE A 344 -4.64 27.36 -4.40
CA ILE A 344 -3.42 27.75 -3.71
C ILE A 344 -2.55 28.57 -4.66
N VAL A 345 -2.32 29.83 -4.32
CA VAL A 345 -1.48 30.74 -5.10
C VAL A 345 -0.01 30.54 -4.76
N LYS A 346 0.29 30.43 -3.46
CA LYS A 346 1.65 30.29 -2.94
C LYS A 346 1.62 29.65 -1.56
N THR A 347 2.57 28.80 -1.31
CA THR A 347 2.92 28.33 0.04
C THR A 347 4.36 28.70 0.31
N ASP A 348 4.60 29.40 1.42
CA ASP A 348 5.93 29.71 1.93
C ASP A 348 6.00 29.45 3.44
N ALA A 349 7.15 29.72 4.05
CA ALA A 349 7.36 29.44 5.46
C ALA A 349 6.41 30.22 6.40
N ALA A 350 5.89 31.36 5.98
CA ALA A 350 5.05 32.24 6.80
C ALA A 350 3.56 32.10 6.52
N PHE A 351 3.18 31.86 5.25
CA PHE A 351 1.77 31.91 4.83
C PHE A 351 1.45 30.90 3.72
N ILE A 352 0.24 30.36 3.79
CA ILE A 352 -0.45 29.73 2.65
C ILE A 352 -1.40 30.81 2.08
N SER A 353 -1.14 31.22 0.85
CA SER A 353 -1.97 32.22 0.16
C SER A 353 -2.95 31.54 -0.76
N THR A 354 -4.24 31.83 -0.61
CA THR A 354 -5.34 31.19 -1.36
C THR A 354 -6.17 32.24 -2.09
N ASN A 355 -6.75 31.84 -3.23
CA ASN A 355 -7.83 32.56 -3.89
C ASN A 355 -9.13 31.78 -3.76
N LEU A 356 -10.21 32.49 -3.45
CA LEU A 356 -11.60 32.02 -3.49
C LEU A 356 -12.35 32.86 -4.53
N ILE A 357 -13.01 32.20 -5.48
CA ILE A 357 -13.77 32.89 -6.53
C ILE A 357 -15.12 32.22 -6.67
N PHE A 358 -16.20 32.95 -6.38
CA PHE A 358 -17.56 32.51 -6.67
C PHE A 358 -17.93 32.75 -8.13
N ALA A 359 -18.53 31.76 -8.77
CA ALA A 359 -18.89 31.86 -10.19
C ALA A 359 -19.92 32.97 -10.49
N ASP A 360 -20.84 33.18 -9.58
CA ASP A 360 -21.89 34.21 -9.68
C ASP A 360 -21.39 35.64 -9.38
N LYS A 361 -20.14 35.75 -8.87
CA LYS A 361 -19.51 37.01 -8.46
C LYS A 361 -20.27 37.78 -7.39
N MET A 362 -21.19 37.11 -6.69
CA MET A 362 -21.98 37.70 -5.62
C MET A 362 -21.28 37.62 -4.27
N LYS A 363 -21.91 38.23 -3.28
CA LYS A 363 -21.44 38.27 -1.88
C LYS A 363 -21.95 37.02 -1.14
N HIS A 364 -21.01 36.26 -0.56
CA HIS A 364 -21.31 35.02 0.16
C HIS A 364 -20.69 35.03 1.55
N PRO A 365 -21.50 34.83 2.60
CA PRO A 365 -20.96 34.52 3.93
C PRO A 365 -20.48 33.07 3.95
N VAL A 366 -19.26 32.84 4.42
CA VAL A 366 -18.62 31.52 4.48
C VAL A 366 -17.91 31.33 5.83
N ALA A 367 -17.82 30.08 6.26
CA ALA A 367 -16.87 29.67 7.27
C ALA A 367 -15.68 28.99 6.61
N ILE A 368 -14.47 29.35 7.02
CA ILE A 368 -13.23 28.76 6.51
C ILE A 368 -12.49 28.13 7.66
N THR A 369 -12.01 26.91 7.47
CA THR A 369 -11.26 26.16 8.48
C THR A 369 -9.99 25.57 7.89
N VAL A 370 -8.96 25.48 8.71
CA VAL A 370 -7.81 24.62 8.46
C VAL A 370 -7.73 23.64 9.61
N THR A 371 -7.95 22.37 9.30
CA THR A 371 -7.98 21.28 10.27
C THR A 371 -6.73 20.40 10.12
N HIS A 372 -6.27 19.84 11.24
CA HIS A 372 -5.28 18.78 11.30
C HIS A 372 -5.74 17.75 12.32
N GLY A 373 -5.73 16.47 11.95
CA GLY A 373 -6.27 15.44 12.83
C GLY A 373 -7.73 15.71 13.20
N ASN A 374 -7.99 15.96 14.48
CA ASN A 374 -9.32 16.16 15.06
C ASN A 374 -9.59 17.61 15.52
N ALA A 375 -8.76 18.59 15.14
CA ALA A 375 -8.86 19.96 15.61
C ALA A 375 -8.76 20.99 14.49
N ILE A 376 -9.43 22.14 14.70
CA ILE A 376 -9.27 23.34 13.86
C ILE A 376 -8.11 24.18 14.42
N TYR A 377 -7.09 24.40 13.61
CA TYR A 377 -5.92 25.19 13.98
C TYR A 377 -5.98 26.63 13.50
N TRP A 378 -6.79 26.89 12.47
CA TRP A 378 -7.05 28.22 11.96
C TRP A 378 -8.42 28.27 11.32
N GLY A 379 -9.11 29.42 11.43
CA GLY A 379 -10.38 29.63 10.71
C GLY A 379 -11.18 30.81 11.27
N GLY A 380 -12.32 31.04 10.64
CA GLY A 380 -13.27 32.09 11.02
C GLY A 380 -14.43 32.21 10.03
N ASP A 381 -15.48 32.88 10.48
CA ASP A 381 -16.58 33.30 9.63
C ASP A 381 -16.18 34.59 8.91
N MET A 382 -16.40 34.67 7.63
CA MET A 382 -16.08 35.82 6.81
C MET A 382 -17.02 35.98 5.63
N GLU A 383 -16.95 37.13 4.98
CA GLU A 383 -17.77 37.45 3.84
C GLU A 383 -16.89 37.67 2.61
N ILE A 384 -17.15 36.89 1.55
CA ILE A 384 -16.43 36.97 0.31
C ILE A 384 -17.31 37.68 -0.74
N ASN A 385 -16.83 38.77 -1.26
CA ASN A 385 -17.54 39.56 -2.29
C ASN A 385 -17.06 39.15 -3.70
N GLY A 386 -17.63 38.06 -4.23
CA GLY A 386 -17.28 37.47 -5.50
C GLY A 386 -15.88 36.84 -5.53
N THR A 387 -14.88 37.54 -5.07
CA THR A 387 -13.48 37.10 -5.01
C THR A 387 -12.85 37.47 -3.69
N GLY A 388 -12.16 36.52 -3.05
CA GLY A 388 -11.41 36.71 -1.83
C GLY A 388 -9.99 36.18 -1.94
N ARG A 389 -9.03 36.92 -1.38
CA ARG A 389 -7.67 36.43 -1.21
C ARG A 389 -7.37 36.32 0.28
N ILE A 390 -7.01 35.12 0.71
CA ILE A 390 -6.80 34.79 2.11
C ILE A 390 -5.35 34.38 2.31
N LYS A 391 -4.76 34.85 3.41
CA LYS A 391 -3.44 34.42 3.89
C LYS A 391 -3.62 33.66 5.20
N ILE A 392 -3.24 32.42 5.21
CA ILE A 392 -3.32 31.53 6.36
C ILE A 392 -1.91 31.45 6.97
N PRO A 393 -1.71 31.92 8.22
CA PRO A 393 -0.41 31.83 8.88
C PRO A 393 -0.02 30.36 9.09
N THR A 394 1.20 30.00 8.71
CA THR A 394 1.71 28.62 8.89
C THR A 394 2.21 28.35 10.32
N ASP A 395 2.54 29.39 11.09
CA ASP A 395 3.11 29.25 12.44
C ASP A 395 2.22 28.44 13.39
N ASN A 396 0.91 28.56 13.26
CA ASN A 396 -0.07 27.86 14.10
C ASN A 396 -0.48 26.50 13.55
N LEU A 397 -0.13 26.17 12.29
CA LEU A 397 -0.49 24.91 11.70
C LEU A 397 0.49 23.82 12.13
N PRO A 398 0.02 22.62 12.46
CA PRO A 398 0.90 21.46 12.62
C PRO A 398 1.67 21.16 11.34
N LYS A 399 2.88 20.62 11.51
CA LYS A 399 3.66 20.11 10.38
C LYS A 399 2.95 18.92 9.74
N GLY A 400 2.99 18.85 8.42
CA GLY A 400 2.39 17.77 7.66
C GLY A 400 1.11 18.19 6.93
N MET A 401 0.18 17.25 6.77
CA MET A 401 -1.06 17.44 6.03
C MET A 401 -2.09 18.21 6.83
N ASN A 402 -2.61 19.27 6.27
CA ASN A 402 -3.70 20.08 6.82
C ASN A 402 -4.82 20.16 5.77
N LEU A 403 -6.06 20.19 6.18
CA LEU A 403 -7.21 20.31 5.31
C LEU A 403 -7.81 21.71 5.38
N LEU A 404 -7.70 22.46 4.30
CA LEU A 404 -8.38 23.74 4.13
C LEU A 404 -9.77 23.47 3.57
N SER A 405 -10.82 23.85 4.29
CA SER A 405 -12.20 23.65 3.90
C SER A 405 -12.98 24.96 3.95
N VAL A 406 -13.88 25.16 3.01
CA VAL A 406 -14.78 26.32 2.89
C VAL A 406 -16.21 25.84 2.95
N PHE A 407 -17.01 26.39 3.87
CA PHE A 407 -18.40 26.01 4.10
C PHE A 407 -19.33 27.18 3.83
N SER A 408 -20.56 26.86 3.41
CA SER A 408 -21.66 27.81 3.37
C SER A 408 -22.07 28.23 4.79
N GLN A 409 -22.86 29.29 4.93
CA GLN A 409 -23.45 29.68 6.21
C GLN A 409 -24.31 28.57 6.84
N LYS A 410 -24.82 27.64 6.04
CA LYS A 410 -25.58 26.47 6.51
C LYS A 410 -24.69 25.31 6.97
N GLY A 411 -23.37 25.40 6.74
CA GLY A 411 -22.41 24.34 7.04
C GLY A 411 -22.21 23.32 5.92
N ASP A 412 -22.69 23.60 4.69
CA ASP A 412 -22.42 22.72 3.55
C ASP A 412 -21.02 22.96 3.03
N LEU A 413 -20.28 21.89 2.74
CA LEU A 413 -18.95 21.97 2.15
C LEU A 413 -19.06 22.52 0.72
N LEU A 414 -18.34 23.61 0.45
CA LEU A 414 -18.29 24.26 -0.86
C LEU A 414 -17.02 23.90 -1.65
N ALA A 415 -15.90 23.83 -0.95
CA ALA A 415 -14.61 23.44 -1.52
C ALA A 415 -13.65 23.00 -0.44
N GLU A 416 -12.73 22.11 -0.81
CA GLU A 416 -11.65 21.67 0.11
C GLU A 416 -10.33 21.47 -0.64
N ARG A 417 -9.23 21.56 0.12
CA ARG A 417 -7.88 21.41 -0.41
C ARG A 417 -6.91 20.95 0.65
N ILE A 418 -6.22 19.85 0.43
CA ILE A 418 -5.12 19.44 1.27
C ILE A 418 -3.94 20.40 1.05
N VAL A 419 -3.36 20.89 2.12
CA VAL A 419 -2.18 21.75 2.12
C VAL A 419 -1.11 21.16 3.03
N TYR A 420 0.14 21.26 2.63
CA TYR A 420 1.26 20.79 3.42
C TYR A 420 1.94 21.98 4.11
N ALA A 421 1.98 21.93 5.45
CA ALA A 421 2.74 22.89 6.23
C ALA A 421 4.14 22.32 6.53
N ASP A 422 5.17 22.90 5.90
CA ASP A 422 6.55 22.53 6.21
C ASP A 422 7.08 23.37 7.37
N LYS A 423 7.64 22.71 8.36
CA LYS A 423 8.33 23.34 9.48
C LYS A 423 9.71 22.71 9.63
N ASP A 424 10.68 23.52 10.00
CA ASP A 424 12.08 23.08 10.18
C ASP A 424 12.28 22.11 11.37
N THR A 425 11.20 21.59 11.93
CA THR A 425 11.25 20.56 12.96
C THR A 425 11.58 19.21 12.30
N LYS A 426 12.85 18.87 12.19
CA LYS A 426 13.33 17.59 11.63
C LYS A 426 14.21 16.90 12.66
N MET A 427 14.07 15.60 12.77
CA MET A 427 15.10 14.76 13.38
C MET A 427 15.96 14.19 12.26
N LYS A 428 17.19 14.65 12.17
CA LYS A 428 18.20 14.06 11.27
C LYS A 428 18.80 12.85 11.96
N VAL A 429 18.82 11.75 11.26
CA VAL A 429 19.45 10.48 11.69
C VAL A 429 20.63 10.23 10.79
N GLU A 430 21.83 10.44 11.28
CA GLU A 430 23.07 10.13 10.57
C GLU A 430 23.58 8.76 11.02
N VAL A 431 23.82 7.87 10.07
CA VAL A 431 24.38 6.54 10.30
C VAL A 431 25.82 6.53 9.75
N LEU A 432 26.78 6.35 10.63
CA LEU A 432 28.22 6.51 10.34
C LEU A 432 28.97 5.21 10.61
N PRO A 433 29.10 4.30 9.61
CA PRO A 433 29.91 3.12 9.77
C PRO A 433 31.42 3.48 9.80
N GLU A 434 32.20 2.79 10.64
CA GLU A 434 33.65 2.96 10.69
C GLU A 434 34.37 2.57 9.40
N LYS A 435 33.79 1.61 8.66
CA LYS A 435 34.30 1.07 7.40
C LYS A 435 33.17 0.91 6.42
N THR A 436 33.48 1.04 5.16
CA THR A 436 32.56 0.77 4.05
C THR A 436 32.69 -0.64 3.49
N SER A 437 33.70 -1.40 3.91
CA SER A 437 33.95 -2.78 3.48
C SER A 437 34.44 -3.64 4.64
N LEU A 438 33.95 -4.87 4.72
CA LEU A 438 34.36 -5.89 5.68
C LEU A 438 34.75 -7.18 4.97
N GLN A 439 35.58 -7.97 5.62
CA GLN A 439 35.76 -9.38 5.27
C GLN A 439 34.71 -10.25 6.00
N PRO A 440 34.41 -11.45 5.51
CA PRO A 440 33.57 -12.40 6.22
C PRO A 440 34.03 -12.59 7.67
N THR A 441 33.06 -12.61 8.59
CA THR A 441 33.26 -12.73 10.05
C THR A 441 33.92 -11.54 10.75
N GLN A 442 34.27 -10.50 10.02
CA GLN A 442 34.83 -9.28 10.61
C GLN A 442 33.72 -8.43 11.24
N SER A 443 34.02 -7.82 12.37
CA SER A 443 33.13 -6.85 13.04
C SER A 443 33.55 -5.42 12.75
N MET A 444 32.56 -4.52 12.77
CA MET A 444 32.78 -3.07 12.80
C MET A 444 31.80 -2.40 13.75
N LYS A 445 32.20 -1.22 14.22
CA LYS A 445 31.29 -0.31 14.90
C LYS A 445 30.68 0.68 13.92
N PHE A 446 29.49 1.13 14.24
CA PHE A 446 28.91 2.32 13.61
C PHE A 446 28.25 3.19 14.66
N LYS A 447 28.20 4.50 14.38
CA LYS A 447 27.57 5.51 15.22
C LYS A 447 26.27 5.97 14.59
N VAL A 448 25.29 6.17 15.42
CA VAL A 448 24.06 6.86 15.04
C VAL A 448 24.06 8.21 15.77
N ARG A 449 23.80 9.27 15.01
CA ARG A 449 23.68 10.62 15.56
C ARG A 449 22.30 11.17 15.27
N LEU A 450 21.61 11.61 16.32
CA LEU A 450 20.32 12.28 16.25
C LEU A 450 20.54 13.79 16.46
N THR A 451 20.08 14.60 15.51
CA THR A 451 20.14 16.07 15.64
C THR A 451 18.86 16.71 15.09
N ASP A 452 18.57 17.92 15.55
CA ASP A 452 17.54 18.76 14.95
C ASP A 452 18.01 19.43 13.65
N GLY A 453 17.15 20.27 13.05
CA GLY A 453 17.45 21.03 11.83
C GLY A 453 18.70 21.92 11.95
N ASN A 454 19.05 22.35 13.16
CA ASN A 454 20.20 23.20 13.48
C ASN A 454 21.43 22.41 13.93
N ASN A 455 21.43 21.09 13.78
CA ASN A 455 22.48 20.17 14.21
C ASN A 455 22.68 20.09 15.74
N LYS A 456 21.67 20.50 16.54
CA LYS A 456 21.70 20.33 18.00
C LYS A 456 21.34 18.87 18.32
N PRO A 457 22.07 18.20 19.24
CA PRO A 457 21.76 16.83 19.66
C PRO A 457 20.33 16.67 20.18
N MET A 458 19.74 15.52 19.93
CA MET A 458 18.39 15.16 20.36
C MET A 458 18.39 13.80 21.04
N ALA A 459 17.69 13.72 22.18
CA ALA A 459 17.35 12.44 22.80
C ALA A 459 16.18 11.77 22.06
N GLY A 460 16.11 10.46 22.12
CA GLY A 460 15.03 9.72 21.47
C GLY A 460 15.09 8.21 21.69
N SER A 461 14.26 7.49 20.97
CA SER A 461 14.21 6.04 20.95
C SER A 461 14.21 5.57 19.49
N ILE A 462 15.18 4.74 19.14
CA ILE A 462 15.41 4.26 17.77
C ILE A 462 15.36 2.72 17.70
N GLY A 463 15.03 2.21 16.53
CA GLY A 463 15.19 0.81 16.14
C GLY A 463 16.19 0.72 14.99
N GLU A 464 16.96 -0.37 14.95
CA GLU A 464 17.95 -0.60 13.92
C GLU A 464 17.89 -1.99 13.34
N THR A 465 18.13 -2.05 12.03
CA THR A 465 18.32 -3.31 11.32
C THR A 465 19.53 -3.23 10.39
N VAL A 466 20.22 -4.37 10.22
CA VAL A 466 21.29 -4.54 9.21
C VAL A 466 20.93 -5.73 8.36
N THR A 467 20.60 -5.49 7.10
CA THR A 467 20.08 -6.50 6.18
C THR A 467 20.86 -6.57 4.87
N ASP A 468 20.86 -7.74 4.27
CA ASP A 468 21.37 -7.96 2.91
C ASP A 468 20.50 -7.18 1.91
N LYS A 469 21.07 -6.15 1.30
CA LYS A 469 20.40 -5.26 0.36
C LYS A 469 19.88 -5.99 -0.88
N PHE A 470 20.62 -6.99 -1.34
CA PHE A 470 20.28 -7.71 -2.56
C PHE A 470 19.09 -8.64 -2.36
N ARG A 471 18.98 -9.27 -1.19
CA ARG A 471 17.86 -10.17 -0.84
C ARG A 471 16.68 -9.46 -0.20
N ASN A 472 16.88 -8.23 0.27
CA ASN A 472 15.84 -7.40 0.87
C ASN A 472 15.77 -6.06 0.13
N HIS A 473 15.41 -6.12 -1.16
CA HIS A 473 15.33 -4.94 -2.02
C HIS A 473 14.04 -4.13 -1.85
N LEU A 474 13.03 -4.67 -1.19
CA LEU A 474 11.88 -3.89 -0.79
C LEU A 474 12.27 -3.08 0.46
N ILE A 475 12.24 -1.78 0.33
CA ILE A 475 12.47 -0.86 1.44
C ILE A 475 11.11 -0.39 1.92
N GLY A 476 10.85 -0.51 3.22
CA GLY A 476 9.66 0.04 3.84
C GLY A 476 9.60 1.57 3.72
N GLU A 477 8.42 2.14 3.93
CA GLU A 477 8.28 3.59 4.00
C GLU A 477 9.03 4.11 5.24
N PRO A 478 9.86 5.19 5.12
CA PRO A 478 10.52 5.79 6.27
C PRO A 478 9.51 6.35 7.27
N ILE A 479 9.77 6.19 8.57
CA ILE A 479 8.85 6.58 9.64
C ILE A 479 8.47 8.07 9.59
N ASP A 480 9.40 8.94 9.27
CA ASP A 480 9.15 10.38 9.15
C ASP A 480 8.20 10.70 7.98
N GLN A 481 8.33 10.02 6.86
CA GLN A 481 7.42 10.18 5.73
C GLN A 481 6.06 9.57 6.03
N PHE A 482 6.02 8.38 6.63
CA PHE A 482 4.78 7.74 7.04
C PHE A 482 4.00 8.64 8.01
N MET A 483 4.64 9.13 9.06
CA MET A 483 3.95 9.92 10.09
C MET A 483 3.42 11.26 9.55
N MET A 484 4.12 11.88 8.60
CA MET A 484 3.73 13.17 8.05
C MET A 484 2.77 13.11 6.87
N ILE A 485 2.85 12.06 6.07
CA ILE A 485 2.15 11.98 4.78
C ILE A 485 1.47 10.64 4.58
N GLY A 486 2.21 9.53 4.64
CA GLY A 486 1.74 8.21 4.25
C GLY A 486 0.55 7.70 5.06
N SER A 487 0.54 8.01 6.37
CA SER A 487 -0.57 7.64 7.26
C SER A 487 -1.83 8.46 7.04
N GLU A 488 -1.73 9.63 6.41
CA GLU A 488 -2.83 10.59 6.26
C GLU A 488 -3.54 10.50 4.90
N LEU A 489 -2.88 9.95 3.88
CA LEU A 489 -3.40 9.97 2.52
C LEU A 489 -3.84 8.58 2.08
N GLU A 490 -4.89 8.54 1.27
CA GLU A 490 -5.40 7.29 0.70
C GLU A 490 -4.41 6.60 -0.23
N THR A 491 -3.61 7.36 -0.97
CA THR A 491 -2.54 6.82 -1.82
C THR A 491 -1.22 6.87 -1.09
N PRO A 492 -0.53 5.74 -0.88
CA PRO A 492 0.74 5.70 -0.17
C PRO A 492 1.79 6.63 -0.78
N PHE A 493 2.46 7.39 0.07
CA PHE A 493 3.52 8.31 -0.33
C PHE A 493 4.82 7.61 -0.75
N SER A 494 5.04 6.38 -0.31
CA SER A 494 6.23 5.56 -0.64
C SER A 494 6.57 5.51 -2.12
N ILE A 495 5.56 5.66 -2.98
CA ILE A 495 5.72 5.71 -4.43
C ILE A 495 6.34 7.01 -4.90
N ILE A 496 6.01 8.10 -4.23
CA ILE A 496 6.45 9.43 -4.61
C ILE A 496 7.70 9.81 -3.83
N SER A 497 7.88 9.28 -2.61
CA SER A 497 9.02 9.59 -1.74
C SER A 497 10.38 9.31 -2.39
N ARG A 498 10.48 8.27 -3.21
CA ARG A 498 11.70 8.01 -3.98
C ARG A 498 11.89 8.95 -5.17
N ALA A 499 10.83 9.57 -5.66
CA ALA A 499 10.92 10.66 -6.63
C ALA A 499 11.30 12.00 -5.96
N PHE A 500 11.26 12.06 -4.61
CA PHE A 500 11.67 13.21 -3.79
C PHE A 500 12.83 12.86 -2.83
N PRO A 501 13.97 12.38 -3.32
CA PRO A 501 15.02 11.87 -2.43
C PRO A 501 15.52 12.89 -1.41
N ASP A 502 15.39 14.20 -1.66
CA ASP A 502 15.94 15.23 -0.78
C ASP A 502 15.04 16.44 -0.47
N LYS A 503 13.93 16.63 -1.15
CA LYS A 503 13.07 17.82 -0.95
C LYS A 503 11.63 17.54 -1.36
N LEU A 504 10.72 17.50 -0.41
CA LEU A 504 9.31 17.86 -0.61
C LEU A 504 9.12 19.25 -1.29
N SER A 505 10.21 19.92 -1.61
CA SER A 505 10.27 21.27 -2.16
C SER A 505 10.08 21.36 -3.67
N ASN A 506 9.85 20.26 -4.40
CA ASN A 506 9.33 20.39 -5.75
C ASN A 506 7.83 20.72 -5.67
N SER A 507 7.52 22.00 -5.59
CA SER A 507 6.18 22.51 -5.34
C SER A 507 5.13 21.97 -6.34
N ALA A 508 5.50 21.75 -7.60
CA ALA A 508 4.56 21.30 -8.63
C ALA A 508 4.20 19.81 -8.47
N LEU A 509 5.15 18.94 -8.13
CA LEU A 509 4.88 17.53 -7.92
C LEU A 509 4.09 17.29 -6.63
N LEU A 510 4.46 17.99 -5.55
CA LEU A 510 3.69 17.96 -4.31
C LEU A 510 2.27 18.48 -4.54
N ASP A 511 2.11 19.58 -5.27
CA ASP A 511 0.81 20.18 -5.60
C ASP A 511 -0.07 19.18 -6.37
N ALA A 512 0.49 18.52 -7.39
CA ALA A 512 -0.21 17.48 -8.16
C ALA A 512 -0.66 16.32 -7.25
N TYR A 513 0.22 15.88 -6.35
CA TYR A 513 -0.08 14.81 -5.42
C TYR A 513 -1.19 15.17 -4.45
N LEU A 514 -1.13 16.37 -3.85
CA LEU A 514 -2.15 16.84 -2.91
C LEU A 514 -3.51 17.13 -3.56
N ILE A 515 -3.51 17.54 -4.84
CA ILE A 515 -4.76 17.72 -5.60
C ILE A 515 -5.41 16.36 -5.92
N ALA A 516 -4.60 15.35 -6.19
CA ALA A 516 -5.08 14.04 -6.62
C ALA A 516 -5.38 13.07 -5.45
N ASN A 517 -5.34 13.54 -4.20
CA ASN A 517 -5.55 12.70 -3.01
C ASN A 517 -6.62 13.26 -2.07
N HIS A 518 -7.09 12.37 -1.19
CA HIS A 518 -7.98 12.66 -0.06
C HIS A 518 -7.32 12.27 1.26
N LEU A 519 -7.73 12.92 2.35
CA LEU A 519 -7.31 12.54 3.70
C LEU A 519 -8.05 11.28 4.13
N LYS A 520 -7.31 10.30 4.66
CA LYS A 520 -7.88 9.11 5.27
C LYS A 520 -8.72 9.47 6.49
N GLY A 521 -9.84 8.77 6.66
CA GLY A 521 -10.67 8.88 7.86
C GLY A 521 -11.30 10.26 8.06
N PHE A 522 -11.21 11.19 7.11
CA PHE A 522 -11.80 12.51 7.18
C PHE A 522 -12.92 12.65 6.14
N ASP A 523 -14.16 12.45 6.60
CA ASP A 523 -15.36 12.48 5.77
C ASP A 523 -16.39 13.43 6.42
N TRP A 524 -16.62 14.59 5.79
CA TRP A 524 -17.53 15.60 6.31
C TRP A 524 -18.97 15.10 6.46
N ASP A 525 -19.42 14.16 5.65
CA ASP A 525 -20.77 13.60 5.77
C ASP A 525 -20.89 12.73 7.01
N LYS A 526 -19.87 11.93 7.33
CA LYS A 526 -19.81 11.14 8.57
C LYS A 526 -19.71 12.07 9.78
N ILE A 527 -18.83 13.07 9.73
CA ILE A 527 -18.63 14.03 10.82
C ILE A 527 -19.93 14.79 11.12
N ARG A 528 -20.63 15.30 10.11
CA ARG A 528 -21.88 16.03 10.27
C ARG A 528 -23.02 15.19 10.82
N GLN A 529 -23.11 13.93 10.41
CA GLN A 529 -24.17 13.04 10.84
C GLN A 529 -23.94 12.49 12.25
N ASN A 530 -22.71 12.62 12.77
CA ASN A 530 -22.25 12.00 14.02
C ASN A 530 -22.85 10.59 14.18
N LYS A 531 -22.94 9.87 13.06
CA LYS A 531 -23.39 8.49 13.11
C LYS A 531 -22.32 7.74 13.85
N THR A 532 -22.62 7.36 15.08
CA THR A 532 -22.05 6.17 15.67
C THR A 532 -22.00 5.15 14.54
N ILE A 533 -20.83 4.61 14.25
CA ILE A 533 -20.72 3.54 13.26
C ILE A 533 -21.83 2.57 13.65
N SER A 534 -22.93 2.58 12.86
CA SER A 534 -23.93 1.55 13.04
C SER A 534 -23.10 0.31 12.92
N THR A 535 -23.09 -0.51 13.95
CA THR A 535 -22.44 -1.81 13.91
C THR A 535 -22.83 -2.39 12.56
N SER A 536 -21.89 -2.33 11.59
CA SER A 536 -22.09 -3.09 10.37
C SER A 536 -22.39 -4.48 10.88
N ASP A 537 -23.30 -5.21 10.27
CA ASP A 537 -23.61 -6.58 10.67
C ASP A 537 -22.37 -7.50 10.69
N LYS A 538 -21.19 -6.94 10.40
CA LYS A 538 -19.89 -7.58 10.31
C LYS A 538 -19.00 -7.19 11.49
N SER A 539 -18.36 -8.17 12.11
CA SER A 539 -17.34 -7.93 13.13
C SER A 539 -16.16 -7.13 12.56
N PHE A 540 -15.40 -6.45 13.42
CA PHE A 540 -14.23 -5.69 13.00
C PHE A 540 -13.18 -6.59 12.32
N GLU A 541 -13.00 -7.84 12.82
CA GLU A 541 -12.12 -8.82 12.20
C GLU A 541 -12.54 -9.17 10.76
N THR A 542 -13.86 -9.28 10.51
CA THR A 542 -14.37 -9.51 9.15
C THR A 542 -14.07 -8.32 8.23
N GLN A 543 -14.20 -7.11 8.74
CA GLN A 543 -13.86 -5.90 7.97
C GLN A 543 -12.37 -5.85 7.66
N ILE A 544 -11.49 -6.19 8.61
CA ILE A 544 -10.05 -6.30 8.39
C ILE A 544 -9.75 -7.34 7.31
N SER A 545 -10.35 -8.52 7.39
CA SER A 545 -10.16 -9.61 6.42
C SER A 545 -10.52 -9.18 5.00
N GLU A 546 -11.66 -8.49 4.83
CA GLU A 546 -12.09 -7.93 3.54
C GLU A 546 -11.14 -6.83 3.04
N TYR A 547 -10.71 -5.93 3.93
CA TYR A 547 -9.72 -4.89 3.61
C TYR A 547 -8.42 -5.50 3.10
N ILE A 548 -7.88 -6.50 3.83
CA ILE A 548 -6.64 -7.19 3.44
C ILE A 548 -6.80 -7.93 2.11
N SER A 549 -7.91 -8.63 1.90
CA SER A 549 -8.17 -9.30 0.61
C SER A 549 -8.21 -8.30 -0.56
N ASN A 550 -8.80 -7.13 -0.35
CA ASN A 550 -8.83 -6.06 -1.35
C ASN A 550 -7.42 -5.47 -1.58
N TYR A 551 -6.69 -5.22 -0.50
CA TYR A 551 -5.31 -4.74 -0.54
C TYR A 551 -4.39 -5.74 -1.26
N ALA A 552 -4.48 -7.02 -0.93
CA ALA A 552 -3.71 -8.11 -1.53
C ALA A 552 -3.95 -8.22 -3.04
N ARG A 553 -5.19 -8.08 -3.49
CA ARG A 553 -5.51 -8.07 -4.93
C ARG A 553 -4.81 -6.94 -5.66
N LYS A 554 -4.78 -5.76 -5.06
CA LYS A 554 -4.06 -4.60 -5.61
C LYS A 554 -2.55 -4.88 -5.65
N TYR A 555 -2.01 -5.37 -4.55
CA TYR A 555 -0.58 -5.64 -4.41
C TYR A 555 -0.07 -6.77 -5.33
N SER A 556 -0.84 -7.84 -5.54
CA SER A 556 -0.40 -9.01 -6.32
C SER A 556 -0.05 -8.69 -7.78
N LEU A 557 -0.69 -7.69 -8.37
CA LEU A 557 -0.35 -7.21 -9.71
C LEU A 557 0.92 -6.36 -9.69
N LEU A 558 1.13 -5.61 -8.63
CA LEU A 558 2.23 -4.67 -8.48
C LEU A 558 3.53 -5.38 -8.09
N SER A 559 3.45 -6.46 -7.31
CA SER A 559 4.63 -7.26 -6.94
C SER A 559 5.26 -7.98 -8.15
N LYS A 560 4.52 -8.13 -9.25
CA LYS A 560 5.05 -8.64 -10.52
C LYS A 560 5.75 -7.57 -11.36
N ASP A 561 5.61 -6.29 -10.99
CA ASP A 561 6.26 -5.17 -11.68
C ASP A 561 7.67 -4.91 -11.13
N GLN A 562 8.55 -5.84 -11.36
CA GLN A 562 9.96 -5.70 -10.96
C GLN A 562 10.76 -4.77 -11.89
N ILE A 563 10.23 -4.46 -13.07
CA ILE A 563 10.85 -3.56 -14.04
C ILE A 563 10.67 -2.09 -13.63
N ALA A 564 9.51 -1.73 -13.10
CA ALA A 564 9.23 -0.36 -12.64
C ALA A 564 9.76 -0.07 -11.22
N GLY A 565 10.26 -1.07 -10.54
CA GLY A 565 11.01 -0.92 -9.29
C GLY A 565 10.20 -0.71 -8.03
N GLU A 566 8.86 -0.54 -8.05
CA GLU A 566 8.09 -0.36 -6.81
C GLU A 566 6.59 -0.57 -6.93
N PRO A 567 5.96 -1.13 -5.88
CA PRO A 567 4.52 -1.27 -5.83
C PRO A 567 3.82 0.09 -5.67
N TYR A 568 2.81 0.30 -6.47
CA TYR A 568 1.94 1.47 -6.44
C TYR A 568 0.51 1.08 -6.03
N PHE A 569 -0.05 1.77 -5.05
CA PHE A 569 -1.41 1.55 -4.60
C PHE A 569 -2.33 2.69 -5.03
N SER A 570 -3.32 2.37 -5.85
CA SER A 570 -4.38 3.30 -6.16
C SER A 570 -5.64 2.90 -5.40
N ASN A 571 -6.23 3.80 -4.65
CA ASN A 571 -7.50 3.60 -3.95
C ASN A 571 -8.71 3.58 -4.88
N ASN A 572 -8.47 3.54 -6.18
CA ASN A 572 -9.49 3.49 -7.19
C ASN A 572 -10.18 2.12 -7.26
N GLU A 573 -11.04 1.80 -6.28
CA GLU A 573 -11.82 0.55 -6.25
C GLU A 573 -12.55 0.27 -7.57
N ASP A 574 -13.13 1.28 -8.20
CA ASP A 574 -13.90 1.10 -9.44
C ASP A 574 -13.06 0.65 -10.64
N LEU A 575 -11.87 1.20 -10.82
CA LEU A 575 -11.02 0.88 -11.97
C LEU A 575 -10.29 -0.44 -11.77
N PHE A 576 -9.74 -0.61 -10.58
CA PHE A 576 -9.04 -1.83 -10.21
C PHE A 576 -10.01 -3.01 -10.13
N SER A 577 -11.19 -2.81 -9.54
CA SER A 577 -12.25 -3.83 -9.49
C SER A 577 -12.76 -4.20 -10.87
N LYS A 578 -12.86 -3.25 -11.81
CA LYS A 578 -13.22 -3.54 -13.22
C LYS A 578 -12.12 -4.32 -13.94
N ALA A 579 -10.86 -3.92 -13.78
CA ALA A 579 -9.72 -4.64 -14.37
C ALA A 579 -9.61 -6.07 -13.81
N VAL A 580 -9.71 -6.23 -12.49
CA VAL A 580 -9.67 -7.55 -11.84
C VAL A 580 -10.91 -8.39 -12.14
N ARG A 581 -12.10 -7.79 -12.33
CA ARG A 581 -13.31 -8.52 -12.78
C ARG A 581 -13.15 -9.04 -14.20
N GLN A 582 -12.42 -8.35 -15.07
CA GLN A 582 -12.10 -8.88 -16.41
C GLN A 582 -11.12 -10.06 -16.38
N ILE A 583 -10.22 -10.12 -15.39
CA ILE A 583 -9.35 -11.29 -15.16
C ILE A 583 -10.17 -12.48 -14.60
N LYS A 584 -11.27 -12.20 -13.91
CA LYS A 584 -12.14 -13.19 -13.26
C LYS A 584 -13.29 -13.75 -14.13
N THR A 585 -13.25 -13.63 -15.44
CA THR A 585 -14.34 -14.12 -16.30
C THR A 585 -14.57 -15.65 -16.27
N ASN A 586 -13.87 -16.40 -15.39
CA ASN A 586 -14.14 -17.83 -15.19
C ASN A 586 -14.34 -18.24 -13.71
N THR A 587 -14.45 -17.33 -12.76
CA THR A 587 -14.85 -17.68 -11.39
C THR A 587 -16.33 -17.39 -11.19
N THR A 588 -17.12 -18.44 -11.17
CA THR A 588 -18.52 -18.46 -10.72
C THR A 588 -18.59 -17.78 -9.35
N SER A 589 -19.54 -16.87 -9.13
CA SER A 589 -19.62 -16.12 -7.88
C SER A 589 -19.66 -17.08 -6.68
N LEU A 590 -19.00 -16.73 -5.57
CA LEU A 590 -18.98 -17.53 -4.33
C LEU A 590 -20.39 -17.89 -3.86
N ASP A 591 -21.38 -17.00 -4.04
CA ASP A 591 -22.78 -17.26 -3.70
C ASP A 591 -23.41 -18.34 -4.58
N PHE A 592 -23.06 -18.38 -5.86
CA PHE A 592 -23.50 -19.46 -6.76
C PHE A 592 -22.87 -20.78 -6.34
N GLN A 593 -21.57 -20.79 -6.05
CA GLN A 593 -20.88 -22.01 -5.60
C GLN A 593 -21.45 -22.53 -4.28
N ARG A 594 -21.71 -21.67 -3.30
CA ARG A 594 -22.29 -22.06 -2.02
C ARG A 594 -23.69 -22.63 -2.17
N LYS A 595 -24.52 -22.08 -3.06
CA LYS A 595 -25.84 -22.63 -3.39
C LYS A 595 -25.73 -24.00 -4.08
N LEU A 596 -24.77 -24.13 -5.01
CA LEU A 596 -24.48 -25.38 -5.70
C LEU A 596 -24.02 -26.46 -4.71
N LEU A 597 -23.07 -26.15 -3.83
CA LEU A 597 -22.57 -27.05 -2.79
C LEU A 597 -23.66 -27.45 -1.79
N ALA A 598 -24.57 -26.53 -1.45
CA ALA A 598 -25.69 -26.82 -0.56
C ALA A 598 -26.76 -27.77 -1.16
N SER A 599 -26.86 -27.84 -2.48
CA SER A 599 -27.85 -28.65 -3.19
C SER A 599 -27.28 -29.94 -3.80
N ALA A 600 -25.96 -30.07 -3.87
CA ALA A 600 -25.30 -31.22 -4.51
C ALA A 600 -25.16 -32.41 -3.54
N THR A 601 -25.24 -33.60 -4.08
CA THR A 601 -25.05 -34.88 -3.36
C THR A 601 -23.62 -35.41 -3.51
N ASN A 602 -22.89 -34.95 -4.54
CA ASN A 602 -21.54 -35.39 -4.85
C ASN A 602 -20.65 -34.22 -5.24
N LEU A 603 -19.43 -34.18 -4.70
CA LEU A 603 -18.47 -33.11 -4.95
C LEU A 603 -17.98 -33.07 -6.40
N LEU A 604 -17.88 -34.22 -7.07
CA LEU A 604 -17.50 -34.29 -8.50
C LEU A 604 -18.54 -33.63 -9.40
N ASP A 605 -19.83 -33.71 -9.06
CA ASP A 605 -20.90 -33.05 -9.83
C ASP A 605 -20.79 -31.52 -9.70
N VAL A 606 -20.40 -31.03 -8.52
CA VAL A 606 -20.11 -29.61 -8.31
C VAL A 606 -18.91 -29.16 -9.16
N ILE A 607 -17.81 -29.89 -9.12
CA ILE A 607 -16.63 -29.61 -9.91
C ILE A 607 -16.96 -29.62 -11.41
N ASN A 608 -17.74 -30.60 -11.88
CA ASN A 608 -18.16 -30.68 -13.28
C ASN A 608 -19.06 -29.51 -13.70
N THR A 609 -19.92 -29.03 -12.79
CA THR A 609 -20.77 -27.87 -13.05
C THR A 609 -19.95 -26.58 -13.11
N LEU A 610 -18.94 -26.46 -12.27
CA LEU A 610 -18.03 -25.31 -12.27
C LEU A 610 -17.13 -25.29 -13.49
N LYS A 611 -16.60 -26.46 -13.89
CA LYS A 611 -15.79 -26.63 -15.08
C LYS A 611 -15.91 -28.04 -15.60
N PRO A 612 -16.53 -28.24 -16.80
CA PRO A 612 -16.73 -29.56 -17.39
C PRO A 612 -15.44 -30.34 -17.59
N PHE A 613 -15.48 -31.63 -17.21
CA PHE A 613 -14.35 -32.55 -17.34
C PHE A 613 -14.79 -33.96 -17.74
N THR A 614 -13.83 -34.78 -18.07
CA THR A 614 -13.99 -36.24 -18.23
C THR A 614 -13.07 -36.96 -17.23
N LEU A 615 -13.50 -38.14 -16.75
CA LEU A 615 -12.64 -39.01 -15.96
C LEU A 615 -11.86 -39.96 -16.85
N LYS A 616 -10.53 -39.93 -16.78
CA LYS A 616 -9.62 -40.89 -17.40
C LYS A 616 -8.75 -41.53 -16.33
N ASN A 617 -8.82 -42.84 -16.18
CA ASN A 617 -8.08 -43.58 -15.15
C ASN A 617 -8.23 -42.96 -13.74
N ASN A 618 -9.46 -42.65 -13.37
CA ASN A 618 -9.81 -42.02 -12.07
C ASN A 618 -9.21 -40.61 -11.83
N LYS A 619 -8.83 -39.93 -12.90
CA LYS A 619 -8.26 -38.57 -12.89
C LYS A 619 -9.15 -37.59 -13.64
N ILE A 620 -9.26 -36.36 -13.20
CA ILE A 620 -10.02 -35.29 -13.85
C ILE A 620 -9.21 -34.72 -15.00
N VAL A 621 -9.79 -34.74 -16.21
CA VAL A 621 -9.24 -34.12 -17.42
C VAL A 621 -10.26 -33.11 -17.96
N PHE A 622 -9.94 -31.83 -17.93
CA PHE A 622 -10.85 -30.79 -18.37
C PHE A 622 -11.09 -30.83 -19.88
N ILE A 623 -12.33 -30.57 -20.30
CA ILE A 623 -12.71 -30.54 -21.74
C ILE A 623 -11.92 -29.41 -22.41
N GLY A 624 -11.25 -29.71 -23.51
CA GLY A 624 -10.35 -28.81 -24.24
C GLY A 624 -8.86 -28.99 -23.93
N SER A 625 -8.50 -29.72 -22.88
CA SER A 625 -7.10 -30.08 -22.57
C SER A 625 -6.74 -31.51 -23.06
N GLU A 626 -7.67 -32.20 -23.74
CA GLU A 626 -7.57 -33.60 -24.09
C GLU A 626 -6.49 -33.96 -25.13
N ASN A 627 -6.00 -32.97 -25.86
CA ASN A 627 -5.04 -33.15 -26.97
C ASN A 627 -3.62 -32.69 -26.65
N SER A 628 -3.29 -32.46 -25.38
CA SER A 628 -1.94 -32.11 -25.00
C SER A 628 -1.04 -33.32 -24.95
N LEU A 629 -0.08 -33.39 -25.85
CA LEU A 629 0.99 -34.41 -25.85
C LEU A 629 1.94 -34.30 -24.67
N PHE A 630 1.84 -33.21 -23.87
CA PHE A 630 2.75 -32.91 -22.79
C PHE A 630 2.13 -33.13 -21.38
N PHE A 631 0.81 -33.28 -21.28
CA PHE A 631 0.11 -33.41 -19.99
C PHE A 631 -0.59 -34.79 -19.93
N GLN A 632 0.08 -35.76 -19.34
CA GLN A 632 -0.46 -37.11 -19.19
C GLN A 632 -1.14 -37.35 -17.84
N ASP A 633 -0.96 -36.43 -16.85
CA ASP A 633 -1.59 -36.51 -15.55
C ASP A 633 -2.85 -35.64 -15.45
N GLY A 634 -3.84 -36.12 -14.67
CA GLY A 634 -5.07 -35.38 -14.39
C GLY A 634 -4.83 -34.07 -13.61
N ALA A 635 -5.91 -33.34 -13.36
CA ALA A 635 -5.84 -32.14 -12.52
C ALA A 635 -5.34 -32.47 -11.12
N LEU A 636 -4.46 -31.65 -10.57
CA LEU A 636 -3.99 -31.77 -9.22
C LEU A 636 -5.10 -31.34 -8.25
N LEU A 637 -5.36 -32.17 -7.24
CA LEU A 637 -6.32 -31.93 -6.19
C LEU A 637 -5.59 -31.38 -4.96
N ILE A 638 -6.07 -30.28 -4.43
CA ILE A 638 -5.53 -29.62 -3.22
C ILE A 638 -6.70 -29.39 -2.29
N VAL A 639 -6.56 -29.83 -1.03
CA VAL A 639 -7.57 -29.66 0.01
C VAL A 639 -6.96 -28.85 1.13
N ASP A 640 -7.54 -27.66 1.43
CA ASP A 640 -7.04 -26.72 2.43
C ASP A 640 -5.52 -26.45 2.31
N GLY A 641 -5.03 -26.33 1.05
CA GLY A 641 -3.62 -26.09 0.75
C GLY A 641 -2.72 -27.33 0.75
N VAL A 642 -3.25 -28.52 1.07
CA VAL A 642 -2.50 -29.78 1.06
C VAL A 642 -2.71 -30.50 -0.28
N GLN A 643 -1.62 -30.85 -0.96
CA GLN A 643 -1.68 -31.61 -2.21
C GLN A 643 -2.18 -33.04 -1.94
N SER A 644 -3.31 -33.41 -2.54
CA SER A 644 -3.97 -34.69 -2.38
C SER A 644 -3.78 -35.62 -3.59
N GLY A 645 -2.88 -35.26 -4.52
CA GLY A 645 -2.59 -36.03 -5.72
C GLY A 645 -3.55 -35.72 -6.87
N THR A 646 -3.64 -36.61 -7.87
CA THR A 646 -4.48 -36.44 -9.07
C THR A 646 -5.63 -37.44 -9.14
N ASP A 647 -5.71 -38.37 -8.20
CA ASP A 647 -6.75 -39.40 -8.14
C ASP A 647 -7.98 -38.90 -7.39
N VAL A 648 -9.17 -38.96 -8.00
CA VAL A 648 -10.42 -38.45 -7.40
C VAL A 648 -10.85 -39.22 -6.16
N SER A 649 -10.31 -40.41 -5.88
CA SER A 649 -10.61 -41.16 -4.68
C SER A 649 -10.19 -40.38 -3.41
N SER A 650 -9.19 -39.50 -3.53
CA SER A 650 -8.73 -38.65 -2.43
C SER A 650 -9.77 -37.61 -1.96
N ILE A 651 -10.74 -37.28 -2.79
CA ILE A 651 -11.81 -36.31 -2.50
C ILE A 651 -13.21 -36.93 -2.51
N SER A 652 -13.35 -38.19 -2.86
CA SER A 652 -14.65 -38.85 -2.98
C SER A 652 -15.41 -39.02 -1.67
N GLY A 653 -14.72 -38.96 -0.53
CA GLY A 653 -15.30 -39.02 0.81
C GLY A 653 -15.79 -37.68 1.37
N PHE A 654 -15.53 -36.55 0.68
CA PHE A 654 -15.95 -35.25 1.18
C PHE A 654 -17.41 -34.95 0.84
N SER A 655 -18.16 -34.55 1.84
CA SER A 655 -19.50 -34.03 1.65
C SER A 655 -19.44 -32.63 1.03
N PRO A 656 -20.23 -32.33 -0.05
CA PRO A 656 -20.33 -30.97 -0.56
C PRO A 656 -20.73 -29.95 0.50
N LEU A 657 -21.49 -30.36 1.52
CA LEU A 657 -21.91 -29.50 2.64
C LEU A 657 -20.76 -29.06 3.55
N GLU A 658 -19.64 -29.80 3.55
CA GLU A 658 -18.44 -29.45 4.34
C GLU A 658 -17.48 -28.53 3.60
N VAL A 659 -17.70 -28.33 2.29
CA VAL A 659 -16.88 -27.47 1.42
C VAL A 659 -17.42 -26.04 1.45
N ASP A 660 -16.56 -25.06 1.65
CA ASP A 660 -16.90 -23.64 1.58
C ASP A 660 -16.91 -23.14 0.13
N HIS A 661 -15.84 -23.42 -0.61
CA HIS A 661 -15.73 -23.09 -2.03
C HIS A 661 -14.64 -23.91 -2.73
N ILE A 662 -14.65 -23.86 -4.07
CA ILE A 662 -13.72 -24.58 -4.93
C ILE A 662 -13.14 -23.59 -5.94
N ASN A 663 -11.81 -23.55 -6.03
CA ASN A 663 -11.11 -22.84 -7.09
C ASN A 663 -10.61 -23.83 -8.12
N ILE A 664 -10.90 -23.57 -9.41
CA ILE A 664 -10.44 -24.39 -10.51
C ILE A 664 -9.63 -23.52 -11.47
N SER A 665 -8.38 -23.86 -11.68
CA SER A 665 -7.53 -23.20 -12.65
C SER A 665 -6.91 -24.17 -13.63
N THR A 666 -6.96 -23.80 -14.90
CA THR A 666 -6.21 -24.46 -15.99
C THR A 666 -5.16 -23.52 -16.55
N ASN A 667 -4.96 -22.37 -15.90
CA ASN A 667 -3.90 -21.44 -16.25
C ASN A 667 -2.56 -22.09 -15.95
N SER A 668 -1.63 -22.06 -16.90
CA SER A 668 -0.30 -22.63 -16.73
C SER A 668 0.47 -22.07 -15.52
N ALA A 669 0.28 -20.79 -15.19
CA ALA A 669 0.90 -20.18 -14.02
C ALA A 669 0.41 -20.77 -12.69
N ASP A 670 -0.90 -21.07 -12.58
CA ASP A 670 -1.47 -21.71 -11.38
C ASP A 670 -1.13 -23.19 -11.33
N VAL A 671 -1.12 -23.87 -12.49
CA VAL A 671 -0.70 -25.26 -12.60
C VAL A 671 0.77 -25.43 -12.23
N HIS A 672 1.65 -24.53 -12.71
CA HIS A 672 3.07 -24.55 -12.37
C HIS A 672 3.36 -24.24 -10.90
N ARG A 673 2.46 -23.52 -10.23
CA ARG A 673 2.58 -23.22 -8.80
C ARG A 673 2.61 -24.48 -7.93
N TYR A 674 1.89 -25.53 -8.35
CA TYR A 674 1.68 -26.72 -7.55
C TYR A 674 2.28 -28.01 -8.16
N THR A 675 2.57 -28.03 -9.45
CA THR A 675 3.06 -29.23 -10.13
C THR A 675 4.26 -28.92 -11.01
N GLY A 676 5.28 -29.73 -10.95
CA GLY A 676 6.27 -29.78 -12.01
C GLY A 676 5.67 -30.29 -13.32
N LEU A 677 5.15 -29.42 -14.15
CA LEU A 677 4.94 -29.58 -15.60
C LEU A 677 3.92 -30.61 -16.15
N ASN A 678 3.27 -31.48 -15.37
CA ASN A 678 2.49 -32.60 -15.97
C ASN A 678 0.98 -32.58 -15.72
N SER A 679 0.43 -31.60 -15.00
CA SER A 679 -1.00 -31.55 -14.67
C SER A 679 -1.81 -30.71 -15.66
N VAL A 680 -3.01 -31.20 -16.02
CA VAL A 680 -3.96 -30.50 -16.92
C VAL A 680 -4.71 -29.35 -16.21
N GLY A 681 -4.48 -29.14 -14.92
CA GLY A 681 -5.11 -28.10 -14.11
C GLY A 681 -4.93 -28.35 -12.62
N VAL A 682 -5.42 -27.40 -11.81
CA VAL A 682 -5.44 -27.46 -10.35
C VAL A 682 -6.87 -27.24 -9.86
N ILE A 683 -7.29 -28.03 -8.88
CA ILE A 683 -8.56 -27.92 -8.18
C ILE A 683 -8.25 -27.75 -6.70
N GLU A 684 -8.49 -26.55 -6.17
CA GLU A 684 -8.34 -26.25 -4.74
C GLU A 684 -9.72 -26.32 -4.08
N ILE A 685 -9.84 -27.13 -3.05
CA ILE A 685 -11.05 -27.34 -2.27
C ILE A 685 -10.82 -26.77 -0.88
N PHE A 686 -11.65 -25.82 -0.47
CA PHE A 686 -11.59 -25.18 0.84
C PHE A 686 -12.75 -25.67 1.70
N MET A 687 -12.44 -26.20 2.89
CA MET A 687 -13.41 -26.78 3.81
C MET A 687 -13.95 -25.73 4.78
N LYS A 688 -15.27 -25.78 5.11
CA LYS A 688 -15.93 -24.81 6.04
C LYS A 688 -15.33 -24.75 7.44
N ASN A 689 -14.92 -25.89 7.93
CA ASN A 689 -14.24 -26.01 9.23
C ASN A 689 -12.84 -26.52 8.92
N GLY A 690 -11.98 -25.67 8.36
CA GLY A 690 -10.60 -26.07 8.13
C GLY A 690 -10.11 -26.80 9.37
N LYS A 691 -10.14 -28.14 9.36
CA LYS A 691 -9.35 -28.90 10.29
C LYS A 691 -7.93 -28.49 9.94
N ILE A 692 -7.41 -27.51 10.70
CA ILE A 692 -5.98 -27.36 10.84
C ILE A 692 -5.49 -28.79 10.97
N ALA A 693 -4.70 -29.25 10.02
CA ALA A 693 -3.98 -30.52 10.13
C ALA A 693 -3.48 -30.60 11.57
N ALA A 694 -3.69 -31.74 12.22
CA ALA A 694 -3.42 -31.93 13.65
C ALA A 694 -2.14 -31.18 14.00
N PRO A 695 -2.09 -30.40 15.09
CA PRO A 695 -0.97 -29.52 15.38
C PRO A 695 0.28 -30.34 15.19
N ILE A 696 1.06 -29.99 14.17
CA ILE A 696 2.42 -30.49 14.01
C ILE A 696 3.05 -30.08 15.33
N ASP A 697 3.55 -31.06 16.05
CA ASP A 697 4.22 -30.92 17.32
C ASP A 697 5.26 -29.80 17.19
N HIS A 698 4.79 -28.57 17.46
CA HIS A 698 5.66 -27.42 17.56
C HIS A 698 6.59 -27.78 18.71
N LYS A 699 7.85 -28.00 18.41
CA LYS A 699 8.87 -27.75 19.41
C LYS A 699 8.56 -26.35 19.91
N GLU A 700 7.90 -26.29 21.05
CA GLU A 700 7.53 -25.08 21.73
C GLU A 700 8.77 -24.20 21.83
N SER A 701 8.91 -23.22 20.94
CA SER A 701 9.50 -21.98 21.39
C SER A 701 8.46 -21.51 22.41
N ALA A 702 8.76 -21.69 23.70
CA ALA A 702 7.80 -21.40 24.75
C ALA A 702 7.46 -19.92 24.69
N ASN A 703 6.41 -19.57 23.95
CA ASN A 703 5.88 -18.22 23.89
C ASN A 703 5.50 -17.86 25.33
N LYS A 704 6.21 -16.91 25.90
CA LYS A 704 5.93 -16.42 27.24
C LYS A 704 4.85 -15.35 27.12
N TYR A 705 3.84 -15.44 27.98
CA TYR A 705 2.79 -14.43 28.10
C TYR A 705 2.83 -13.85 29.52
N ASP A 706 2.68 -12.53 29.62
CA ASP A 706 2.54 -11.80 30.86
C ASP A 706 1.24 -11.00 30.82
N GLY A 707 0.31 -11.30 31.71
CA GLY A 707 -1.00 -10.65 31.74
C GLY A 707 -1.82 -10.75 30.45
N GLY A 708 -1.63 -11.82 29.66
CA GLY A 708 -2.29 -12.02 28.36
C GLY A 708 -1.52 -11.49 27.16
N TYR A 709 -0.45 -10.75 27.37
CA TYR A 709 0.39 -10.21 26.30
C TYR A 709 1.60 -11.07 26.01
N ARG A 710 1.97 -11.19 24.75
CA ARG A 710 3.18 -11.90 24.36
C ARG A 710 4.43 -11.15 24.82
N VAL A 711 5.35 -11.87 25.44
CA VAL A 711 6.68 -11.37 25.79
C VAL A 711 7.62 -11.65 24.63
N PRO A 712 8.23 -10.62 24.02
CA PRO A 712 9.11 -10.78 22.86
C PRO A 712 10.33 -11.64 23.19
N ASN A 713 10.74 -12.48 22.25
CA ASN A 713 12.01 -13.17 22.29
C ASN A 713 13.18 -12.19 22.05
N LYS A 714 14.40 -12.63 22.31
CA LYS A 714 15.59 -11.86 21.98
C LYS A 714 16.11 -12.27 20.59
N PHE A 715 16.45 -11.30 19.76
CA PHE A 715 17.07 -11.55 18.47
C PHE A 715 18.42 -12.27 18.68
N PRO A 716 18.69 -13.38 17.98
CA PRO A 716 19.94 -14.12 18.10
C PRO A 716 21.08 -13.37 17.40
N LEU A 717 21.94 -12.71 18.16
CA LEU A 717 23.09 -11.97 17.64
C LEU A 717 24.23 -12.88 17.16
N GLU A 718 24.33 -14.10 17.69
CA GLU A 718 25.41 -15.03 17.38
C GLU A 718 24.88 -16.32 16.78
N THR A 719 25.54 -16.79 15.72
CA THR A 719 25.34 -18.13 15.17
C THR A 719 26.39 -19.07 15.76
N THR A 720 26.05 -19.74 16.86
CA THR A 720 26.91 -20.79 17.38
C THR A 720 26.92 -21.97 16.41
N ASN A 721 28.10 -22.27 15.86
CA ASN A 721 28.43 -23.52 15.13
C ASN A 721 27.79 -23.80 13.78
N GLN A 722 27.37 -22.81 12.98
CA GLN A 722 26.98 -23.12 11.60
C GLN A 722 28.18 -23.07 10.65
N LYS A 723 28.39 -24.16 9.91
CA LYS A 723 29.41 -24.27 8.85
C LYS A 723 29.24 -23.21 7.75
N GLN A 724 28.06 -22.60 7.68
CA GLN A 724 27.73 -21.56 6.72
C GLN A 724 26.74 -20.56 7.33
N ASP A 725 27.22 -19.37 7.67
CA ASP A 725 26.35 -18.26 8.13
C ASP A 725 25.74 -17.53 6.92
N THR A 726 24.51 -17.88 6.59
CA THR A 726 23.74 -17.31 5.47
C THR A 726 22.65 -16.34 5.93
N ARG A 727 22.76 -15.77 7.13
CA ARG A 727 21.77 -14.82 7.66
C ARG A 727 21.58 -13.64 6.70
N THR A 728 20.35 -13.27 6.50
CA THR A 728 19.94 -12.09 5.72
C THR A 728 19.80 -10.84 6.59
N THR A 729 19.49 -11.02 7.88
CA THR A 729 19.54 -9.98 8.92
C THR A 729 20.73 -10.25 9.82
N LEU A 730 21.70 -9.35 9.84
CA LEU A 730 22.90 -9.46 10.68
C LEU A 730 22.69 -8.87 12.08
N LEU A 731 21.86 -7.82 12.16
CA LEU A 731 21.56 -7.13 13.42
C LEU A 731 20.09 -6.70 13.41
N TRP A 732 19.43 -6.87 14.54
CA TRP A 732 18.15 -6.30 14.86
C TRP A 732 18.13 -5.82 16.32
N ILE A 733 17.95 -4.53 16.51
CA ILE A 733 17.77 -3.91 17.83
C ILE A 733 16.44 -3.17 17.78
N PRO A 734 15.38 -3.72 18.39
CA PRO A 734 14.06 -3.09 18.32
C PRO A 734 14.02 -1.76 19.06
N GLU A 735 14.76 -1.64 20.17
CA GLU A 735 14.73 -0.42 20.97
C GLU A 735 16.12 -0.09 21.54
N GLN A 736 16.59 1.10 21.15
CA GLN A 736 17.74 1.75 21.75
C GLN A 736 17.36 3.16 22.17
N LYS A 737 17.53 3.46 23.45
CA LYS A 737 17.38 4.81 23.98
C LYS A 737 18.65 5.61 23.70
N VAL A 738 18.49 6.79 23.14
CA VAL A 738 19.55 7.78 22.90
C VAL A 738 19.33 8.93 23.85
N ASP A 739 20.35 9.25 24.63
CA ASP A 739 20.30 10.33 25.62
C ASP A 739 20.49 11.72 24.99
N GLU A 740 20.64 12.74 25.83
CA GLU A 740 20.81 14.15 25.41
C GLU A 740 22.09 14.39 24.60
N SER A 741 23.06 13.47 24.59
CA SER A 741 24.24 13.57 23.71
C SER A 741 23.87 13.37 22.24
N GLY A 742 22.72 12.77 21.97
CA GLY A 742 22.25 12.45 20.64
C GLY A 742 23.06 11.37 19.93
N VAL A 743 23.88 10.58 20.66
CA VAL A 743 24.78 9.59 20.04
C VAL A 743 24.53 8.21 20.62
N SER A 744 24.50 7.22 19.74
CA SER A 744 24.53 5.81 20.10
C SER A 744 25.56 5.05 19.24
N GLU A 745 26.11 3.96 19.76
CA GLU A 745 27.08 3.10 19.06
C GLU A 745 26.64 1.64 19.06
N PHE A 746 26.86 0.98 17.94
CA PHE A 746 26.51 -0.42 17.72
C PHE A 746 27.67 -1.18 17.10
N THR A 747 27.60 -2.50 17.23
CA THR A 747 28.56 -3.40 16.59
C THR A 747 27.81 -4.36 15.71
N VAL A 748 28.22 -4.50 14.47
CA VAL A 748 27.74 -5.53 13.55
C VAL A 748 28.88 -6.48 13.20
N THR A 749 28.59 -7.78 13.13
CA THR A 749 29.51 -8.81 12.68
C THR A 749 29.00 -9.35 11.35
N ALA A 750 29.83 -9.26 10.32
CA ALA A 750 29.52 -9.81 8.99
C ALA A 750 29.35 -11.33 9.06
N GLY A 751 28.37 -11.85 8.31
CA GLY A 751 28.27 -13.28 8.02
C GLY A 751 29.30 -13.71 6.97
N LYS A 752 29.11 -14.89 6.41
CA LYS A 752 29.96 -15.39 5.29
C LYS A 752 29.46 -14.98 3.91
N VAL A 753 28.31 -14.35 3.84
CA VAL A 753 27.69 -13.92 2.61
C VAL A 753 28.46 -12.71 2.03
N ILE A 754 28.91 -12.84 0.80
CA ILE A 754 29.49 -11.76 0.02
C ILE A 754 28.33 -10.96 -0.61
N SER A 755 28.05 -9.78 -0.07
CA SER A 755 26.91 -8.95 -0.51
C SER A 755 27.07 -7.49 -0.05
N ASP A 756 26.22 -6.62 -0.58
CA ASP A 756 25.99 -5.29 -0.03
C ASP A 756 24.96 -5.37 1.09
N PHE A 757 25.24 -4.70 2.19
CA PHE A 757 24.35 -4.60 3.33
C PHE A 757 23.85 -3.18 3.54
N ASN A 758 22.61 -3.06 3.95
CA ASN A 758 21.98 -1.82 4.35
C ASN A 758 21.85 -1.76 5.88
N ILE A 759 22.24 -0.66 6.45
CA ILE A 759 21.98 -0.30 7.86
C ILE A 759 20.82 0.68 7.80
N GLU A 760 19.72 0.36 8.46
CA GLU A 760 18.53 1.21 8.55
C GLU A 760 18.24 1.53 10.00
N VAL A 761 18.00 2.82 10.28
CA VAL A 761 17.68 3.33 11.61
C VAL A 761 16.42 4.17 11.51
N GLN A 762 15.44 3.87 12.35
CA GLN A 762 14.18 4.60 12.40
C GLN A 762 13.80 4.87 13.86
N GLY A 763 13.19 6.02 14.13
CA GLY A 763 12.82 6.32 15.49
C GLY A 763 12.08 7.64 15.70
N ILE A 764 11.82 7.92 16.98
CA ILE A 764 11.10 9.12 17.43
C ILE A 764 11.91 9.77 18.54
N SER A 765 12.09 11.10 18.45
CA SER A 765 12.72 11.89 19.50
C SER A 765 11.84 11.99 20.75
N SER A 766 12.41 12.40 21.87
CA SER A 766 11.67 12.64 23.11
C SER A 766 10.53 13.67 22.95
N ASN A 767 10.60 14.51 21.93
CA ASN A 767 9.59 15.51 21.58
C ASN A 767 8.60 15.02 20.51
N GLY A 768 8.59 13.72 20.16
CA GLY A 768 7.67 13.13 19.20
C GLY A 768 8.03 13.33 17.73
N ILE A 769 9.21 13.85 17.40
CA ILE A 769 9.64 14.08 16.03
C ILE A 769 10.22 12.78 15.47
N ALA A 770 9.61 12.27 14.41
CA ALA A 770 10.08 11.08 13.71
C ALA A 770 11.28 11.40 12.81
N GLY A 771 12.17 10.43 12.66
CA GLY A 771 13.31 10.52 11.75
C GLY A 771 13.84 9.15 11.35
N SER A 772 14.42 9.10 10.16
CA SER A 772 15.01 7.90 9.58
C SER A 772 16.38 8.20 9.00
N GLY A 773 17.24 7.19 8.94
CA GLY A 773 18.54 7.28 8.31
C GLY A 773 19.06 5.93 7.87
N SER A 774 19.90 5.92 6.86
CA SER A 774 20.51 4.69 6.34
C SER A 774 21.94 4.89 5.91
N ALA A 775 22.71 3.79 5.94
CA ALA A 775 24.04 3.71 5.39
C ALA A 775 24.27 2.31 4.82
N GLY A 776 25.25 2.18 3.95
CA GLY A 776 25.61 0.89 3.36
C GLY A 776 27.06 0.51 3.63
N PHE A 777 27.31 -0.79 3.66
CA PHE A 777 28.65 -1.37 3.57
C PHE A 777 28.62 -2.65 2.75
N ASN A 778 29.78 -3.09 2.28
CA ASN A 778 29.88 -4.36 1.56
C ASN A 778 30.72 -5.38 2.33
N VAL A 779 30.40 -6.65 2.12
CA VAL A 779 31.24 -7.79 2.55
C VAL A 779 31.91 -8.34 1.30
N THR A 780 33.23 -8.31 1.28
CA THR A 780 34.06 -8.74 0.14
C THR A 780 35.06 -9.81 0.56
N LYS A 781 35.53 -10.64 -0.40
CA LYS A 781 36.58 -11.66 -0.16
C LYS A 781 37.88 -11.02 0.21
#